data_a7259d022ca027e2f7b727f1328fd8d0
#
_entry.id   a7259d022ca027e2f7b727f1328fd8d0
#
_cell.length_a   1.000
_cell.length_b   1.000
_cell.length_c   1.000
_cell.angle_alpha   90.00
_cell.angle_beta   90.00
_cell.angle_gamma   90.00
#
_symmetry.space_group_name_H-M   'P 1'
#
loop_
_entity.id
_entity.type
_entity.pdbx_description
1 polymer ?
#
loop_
_entity_poly.entity_id
_entity_poly.type
_entity_poly.pdbx_seq_one_letter_code
_entity_poly.pdbx_strand_id
1 'polypeptide(L)'
;MKHALWAIAVLSTASLVACSENLDSDHSSPVLDRDQQIHKPGGEPSAPGHDNKDDDKPGTGGVDRPGTGGDDKPGTGGSEGDSTITVNPTPDADKDKDKDDEKPGIGDGDKDDDKDPIDPIDPTPSLPDKDPTKADDAAIDYGTKTVDGVDYPIQSMTNAPYTTLQRRHKPTIGSAQYSAGDVVKLIANGDLKVTQKKDYKLYGLGTSYTQGKPWNVKSDLLRWGDPGLKRKGKSLAYFWQVSDPQIIDAQSPCRMEAVVRSPYVVSSAYRAQGIYSTHMFDMHVQTARRISDHSSRPFDFALVTGDIADNAQTNEFDWFDRMMSGGVVEPDSGKRDDPIAGPNNDFTDPYYARGLGNIPWYIAIGNHDNLYMGFTPIQDAHREACIGDTVVDLFDSFPVASAPFREGYNNGFQDASDPDSPVRGPGTKTAADARRMPLTKIEALQKFYNAGGIPQGHGLDLDTIAQGWGYYATYPIEGKPIKLITLDTNSGKFSEADMAPVQNAWLKNQLDIAKDRHELVILQSHHGTSGFNGEVTAQGFHQLVASYENVIVHITGHGHSNSSTIRTSKDHGYWEVMLASVVDFPSQSRIFEIVYEGDGIIDIYLTNIEPNAPRGSFVDTAVQYAAARRFFGGFKGITETDPAKRAIIILENAEAESEHMNLVLRTRVPKDVYENLEKYKWSNVIESETLLNKLKFEESK
;
A
#
# COMPACT_ATOMS: atom_id res chain seq x y z
N MET A 1 -28.93 12.37 -17.95
CA MET A 1 -28.03 11.88 -19.02
C MET A 1 -26.75 12.69 -19.20
N LYS A 2 -26.78 14.02 -19.37
CA LYS A 2 -25.54 14.83 -19.51
C LYS A 2 -24.65 14.88 -18.28
N HIS A 3 -25.20 14.75 -17.08
CA HIS A 3 -24.43 14.74 -15.83
C HIS A 3 -23.74 13.40 -15.54
N ALA A 4 -24.25 12.27 -16.03
CA ALA A 4 -23.62 10.95 -15.91
C ALA A 4 -22.39 10.80 -16.83
N LEU A 5 -22.41 11.43 -18.00
CA LEU A 5 -21.27 11.47 -18.94
C LEU A 5 -20.08 12.28 -18.39
N TRP A 6 -20.37 13.31 -17.60
CA TRP A 6 -19.32 14.11 -16.95
C TRP A 6 -18.65 13.35 -15.80
N ALA A 7 -19.42 12.57 -15.06
CA ALA A 7 -18.90 11.76 -13.95
C ALA A 7 -17.91 10.67 -14.42
N ILE A 8 -18.13 10.07 -15.60
CA ILE A 8 -17.23 9.01 -16.13
C ILE A 8 -15.94 9.61 -16.70
N ALA A 9 -16.02 10.78 -17.37
CA ALA A 9 -14.82 11.47 -17.85
C ALA A 9 -13.95 12.01 -16.68
N VAL A 10 -14.59 12.43 -15.58
CA VAL A 10 -13.90 12.86 -14.35
C VAL A 10 -13.37 11.65 -13.57
N LEU A 11 -14.10 10.51 -13.52
CA LEU A 11 -13.63 9.29 -12.88
C LEU A 11 -12.37 8.70 -13.55
N SER A 12 -12.27 8.79 -14.89
CA SER A 12 -11.07 8.33 -15.60
C SER A 12 -9.85 9.25 -15.40
N THR A 13 -10.07 10.54 -15.13
CA THR A 13 -8.99 11.51 -14.91
C THR A 13 -8.62 11.70 -13.45
N ALA A 14 -9.56 11.66 -12.52
CA ALA A 14 -9.30 11.85 -11.09
C ALA A 14 -8.61 10.62 -10.45
N SER A 15 -9.02 9.40 -10.82
CA SER A 15 -8.32 8.17 -10.37
C SER A 15 -6.91 8.03 -10.96
N LEU A 16 -6.66 8.62 -12.14
CA LEU A 16 -5.33 8.69 -12.74
C LEU A 16 -4.43 9.71 -12.02
N VAL A 17 -5.00 10.80 -11.50
CA VAL A 17 -4.25 11.86 -10.81
C VAL A 17 -3.91 11.44 -9.38
N ALA A 18 -4.80 10.81 -8.64
CA ALA A 18 -4.54 10.40 -7.24
C ALA A 18 -3.40 9.38 -7.09
N CYS A 19 -3.14 8.55 -8.11
CA CYS A 19 -2.01 7.62 -8.12
C CYS A 19 -0.73 8.19 -8.77
N SER A 20 -0.81 9.32 -9.50
CA SER A 20 0.32 9.89 -10.25
C SER A 20 1.05 11.04 -9.56
N GLU A 21 0.44 11.71 -8.58
CA GLU A 21 1.04 12.87 -7.92
C GLU A 21 2.14 12.54 -6.91
N ASN A 22 2.38 11.27 -6.58
CA ASN A 22 3.39 10.88 -5.60
C ASN A 22 4.75 10.47 -6.20
N LEU A 23 5.00 10.69 -7.50
CA LEU A 23 6.27 10.31 -8.14
C LEU A 23 7.10 11.48 -8.67
N ASP A 24 6.63 12.73 -8.58
CA ASP A 24 7.41 13.88 -9.08
C ASP A 24 7.40 15.04 -8.07
N SER A 25 8.20 14.95 -7.01
CA SER A 25 8.61 16.15 -6.26
C SER A 25 10.01 16.03 -5.67
N ASP A 26 10.98 15.68 -6.48
CA ASP A 26 12.37 15.99 -6.16
C ASP A 26 13.07 16.46 -7.45
N HIS A 27 13.14 17.75 -7.58
CA HIS A 27 14.22 18.57 -8.14
C HIS A 27 13.68 19.96 -8.52
N SER A 28 13.81 20.90 -7.61
CA SER A 28 14.36 22.24 -7.86
C SER A 28 14.06 23.19 -6.70
N SER A 29 15.10 23.54 -5.98
CA SER A 29 15.11 24.69 -5.09
C SER A 29 15.06 25.97 -5.94
N PRO A 30 14.20 26.94 -5.65
CA PRO A 30 14.39 28.29 -6.19
C PRO A 30 15.30 29.10 -5.27
N VAL A 31 16.37 29.57 -5.84
CA VAL A 31 17.21 30.65 -5.34
C VAL A 31 16.33 31.89 -5.14
N LEU A 32 16.37 32.43 -3.93
CA LEU A 32 15.84 33.74 -3.58
C LEU A 32 16.64 34.81 -4.30
N ASP A 33 15.99 35.60 -5.15
CA ASP A 33 16.48 36.93 -5.54
C ASP A 33 15.53 38.02 -5.06
N ARG A 34 16.11 39.00 -4.38
CA ARG A 34 15.46 40.15 -3.78
C ARG A 34 15.43 41.30 -4.79
N ASP A 35 14.41 42.12 -4.64
CA ASP A 35 14.26 43.54 -4.94
C ASP A 35 13.34 43.88 -6.12
N GLN A 36 12.29 44.60 -5.79
CA GLN A 36 11.85 45.93 -6.13
C GLN A 36 10.30 46.11 -6.15
N GLN A 37 9.88 46.82 -5.19
CA GLN A 37 9.09 48.06 -5.06
C GLN A 37 8.01 48.46 -6.10
N ILE A 38 6.79 48.55 -5.58
CA ILE A 38 5.80 49.69 -5.62
C ILE A 38 5.33 50.22 -6.98
N HIS A 39 4.03 50.10 -7.27
CA HIS A 39 3.05 51.19 -7.47
C HIS A 39 1.60 50.71 -7.74
N LYS A 40 0.66 51.24 -6.99
CA LYS A 40 -0.80 51.36 -7.26
C LYS A 40 -1.05 52.79 -7.74
N PRO A 41 -2.25 53.23 -8.25
CA PRO A 41 -3.59 52.63 -8.22
C PRO A 41 -4.49 52.96 -9.47
N GLY A 42 -5.69 52.37 -9.52
CA GLY A 42 -6.92 53.10 -9.91
C GLY A 42 -7.67 52.70 -11.19
N GLY A 43 -8.97 52.38 -11.06
CA GLY A 43 -9.98 52.66 -12.06
C GLY A 43 -10.93 51.51 -12.46
N GLU A 44 -12.05 51.42 -11.77
CA GLU A 44 -13.34 50.88 -12.28
C GLU A 44 -14.13 51.99 -12.98
N PRO A 45 -15.36 51.77 -13.54
CA PRO A 45 -16.00 50.66 -14.24
C PRO A 45 -16.72 51.05 -15.55
N SER A 46 -17.31 50.14 -16.30
CA SER A 46 -18.67 50.25 -16.88
C SER A 46 -19.00 49.22 -17.98
N ALA A 47 -20.12 48.57 -17.84
CA ALA A 47 -20.92 47.92 -18.89
C ALA A 47 -21.91 48.98 -19.49
N PRO A 48 -22.81 48.73 -20.46
CA PRO A 48 -23.24 47.50 -21.16
C PRO A 48 -23.59 47.71 -22.68
N GLY A 49 -24.17 46.69 -23.33
CA GLY A 49 -25.05 46.89 -24.51
C GLY A 49 -24.99 45.85 -25.62
N HIS A 50 -25.98 44.98 -25.71
CA HIS A 50 -26.92 44.68 -26.82
C HIS A 50 -26.40 44.77 -28.28
N ASP A 51 -26.66 43.90 -29.22
CA ASP A 51 -27.84 43.26 -29.74
C ASP A 51 -27.54 42.40 -30.98
N ASN A 52 -28.24 41.27 -31.09
CA ASN A 52 -29.00 40.73 -32.23
C ASN A 52 -28.46 40.41 -33.62
N LYS A 53 -28.85 39.19 -34.00
CA LYS A 53 -29.53 38.70 -35.23
C LYS A 53 -28.69 38.10 -36.36
N ASP A 54 -29.01 36.90 -36.61
CA ASP A 54 -29.89 36.17 -37.53
C ASP A 54 -29.21 35.55 -38.78
N ASP A 55 -29.63 34.31 -39.00
CA ASP A 55 -30.01 33.66 -40.26
C ASP A 55 -28.91 33.07 -41.19
N ASP A 56 -28.93 31.83 -41.49
CA ASP A 56 -29.60 31.02 -42.48
C ASP A 56 -28.83 29.77 -42.87
N LYS A 57 -29.61 28.67 -43.01
CA LYS A 57 -29.33 27.38 -43.67
C LYS A 57 -29.70 27.56 -45.17
N PRO A 58 -29.60 26.52 -46.07
CA PRO A 58 -29.01 25.16 -46.10
C PRO A 58 -28.39 24.72 -47.49
N GLY A 59 -28.02 23.44 -47.66
CA GLY A 59 -27.87 22.81 -48.98
C GLY A 59 -26.88 21.64 -48.98
N THR A 60 -27.28 20.43 -48.90
CA THR A 60 -27.68 19.32 -49.76
C THR A 60 -26.66 18.81 -50.80
N GLY A 61 -26.53 17.47 -50.79
CA GLY A 61 -26.12 16.60 -51.90
C GLY A 61 -24.69 16.08 -51.83
N GLY A 62 -24.37 14.81 -52.02
CA GLY A 62 -25.03 13.66 -52.54
C GLY A 62 -23.95 12.69 -52.99
N VAL A 63 -24.10 11.44 -52.62
CA VAL A 63 -23.91 10.17 -53.33
C VAL A 63 -22.71 10.00 -54.29
N ASP A 64 -21.84 8.99 -54.07
CA ASP A 64 -21.78 7.73 -54.81
C ASP A 64 -20.56 6.84 -54.47
N ARG A 65 -20.85 5.55 -54.36
CA ARG A 65 -19.94 4.38 -54.49
C ARG A 65 -20.04 3.90 -55.92
N PRO A 66 -19.32 2.89 -56.46
CA PRO A 66 -18.44 1.81 -55.92
C PRO A 66 -17.29 1.34 -56.87
N GLY A 67 -16.60 0.24 -56.53
CA GLY A 67 -15.92 -0.66 -57.48
C GLY A 67 -14.58 -1.24 -56.98
N THR A 68 -14.51 -2.41 -56.51
CA THR A 68 -14.25 -3.79 -56.97
C THR A 68 -12.88 -4.08 -57.57
N GLY A 69 -12.24 -5.16 -57.05
CA GLY A 69 -11.38 -6.13 -57.73
C GLY A 69 -9.87 -5.82 -57.63
N GLY A 70 -9.01 -6.78 -57.43
CA GLY A 70 -8.92 -8.17 -57.55
C GLY A 70 -7.51 -8.65 -57.26
N ASP A 71 -7.42 -9.88 -56.98
CA ASP A 71 -6.36 -10.86 -56.82
C ASP A 71 -5.02 -10.63 -57.50
N ASP A 72 -3.92 -11.10 -56.85
CA ASP A 72 -3.12 -12.25 -57.27
C ASP A 72 -1.82 -12.45 -56.43
N LYS A 73 -1.60 -13.71 -56.02
CA LYS A 73 -0.33 -14.35 -55.64
C LYS A 73 0.17 -15.12 -56.89
N PRO A 74 1.35 -15.78 -56.93
CA PRO A 74 2.51 -16.02 -56.02
C PRO A 74 3.89 -16.02 -56.74
N GLY A 75 4.98 -16.36 -56.02
CA GLY A 75 6.25 -16.79 -56.66
C GLY A 75 7.46 -16.83 -55.70
N THR A 76 7.74 -17.94 -55.30
CA THR A 76 8.88 -18.88 -55.04
C THR A 76 10.30 -18.46 -55.38
N GLY A 77 11.24 -18.94 -54.53
CA GLY A 77 12.66 -19.23 -54.81
C GLY A 77 13.60 -18.33 -54.00
N GLY A 78 14.56 -18.78 -53.23
CA GLY A 78 15.40 -19.96 -53.18
C GLY A 78 16.83 -19.56 -52.96
N SER A 79 17.54 -20.32 -52.10
CA SER A 79 18.96 -20.59 -51.99
C SER A 79 19.83 -19.74 -51.03
N GLU A 80 20.22 -20.35 -49.96
CA GLU A 80 21.53 -20.89 -49.57
C GLU A 80 22.74 -19.90 -49.55
N GLY A 81 23.45 -19.87 -48.43
CA GLY A 81 24.76 -19.28 -48.26
C GLY A 81 25.28 -19.38 -46.83
N ASP A 82 25.84 -20.53 -46.58
CA ASP A 82 26.68 -20.95 -45.45
C ASP A 82 27.89 -20.04 -45.25
N SER A 83 28.27 -19.72 -44.00
CA SER A 83 29.69 -19.71 -43.58
C SER A 83 29.83 -19.54 -42.07
N THR A 84 30.19 -20.61 -41.45
CA THR A 84 30.89 -20.80 -40.18
C THR A 84 32.19 -19.99 -40.09
N ILE A 85 32.47 -19.39 -38.93
CA ILE A 85 33.85 -19.32 -38.39
C ILE A 85 33.77 -19.41 -36.84
N THR A 86 34.26 -20.52 -36.35
CA THR A 86 34.81 -20.83 -35.03
C THR A 86 36.14 -20.07 -34.84
N VAL A 87 36.48 -19.72 -33.59
CA VAL A 87 37.74 -20.03 -32.89
C VAL A 87 37.81 -19.40 -31.50
N ASN A 88 37.87 -20.23 -30.46
CA ASN A 88 38.59 -20.03 -29.21
C ASN A 88 40.11 -20.24 -29.48
N PRO A 89 41.06 -19.98 -28.57
CA PRO A 89 41.09 -20.17 -27.13
C PRO A 89 41.94 -19.19 -26.29
N THR A 90 41.89 -19.37 -24.98
CA THR A 90 42.84 -18.92 -23.94
C THR A 90 44.26 -19.49 -24.14
N PRO A 91 45.32 -18.89 -23.49
CA PRO A 91 45.90 -19.50 -22.31
C PRO A 91 46.44 -18.54 -21.22
N ASP A 92 46.32 -18.95 -20.00
CA ASP A 92 47.23 -19.35 -18.93
C ASP A 92 48.47 -18.47 -18.58
N ALA A 93 48.49 -18.16 -17.27
CA ALA A 93 49.47 -18.37 -16.21
C ALA A 93 50.87 -17.71 -16.28
N ASP A 94 51.26 -17.09 -15.18
CA ASP A 94 52.31 -17.46 -14.21
C ASP A 94 52.56 -16.29 -13.23
N LYS A 95 52.48 -16.56 -11.96
CA LYS A 95 53.40 -16.70 -10.82
C LYS A 95 54.65 -15.81 -10.80
N ASP A 96 54.81 -15.11 -9.65
CA ASP A 96 55.87 -15.25 -8.63
C ASP A 96 55.75 -14.07 -7.63
N LYS A 97 55.65 -14.33 -6.36
CA LYS A 97 56.50 -14.45 -5.16
C LYS A 97 57.63 -13.43 -5.03
N ASP A 98 57.63 -12.74 -3.91
CA ASP A 98 58.55 -12.76 -2.75
C ASP A 98 58.32 -11.52 -1.89
N LYS A 99 58.09 -11.65 -0.62
CA LYS A 99 58.87 -11.69 0.64
C LYS A 99 59.79 -10.50 0.82
N ASP A 100 59.79 -9.80 1.89
CA ASP A 100 60.22 -9.95 3.25
C ASP A 100 60.36 -8.60 3.99
N ASP A 101 59.97 -8.65 5.26
CA ASP A 101 60.60 -8.14 6.49
C ASP A 101 60.97 -6.65 6.67
N GLU A 102 60.52 -6.05 7.75
CA GLU A 102 61.10 -5.83 9.06
C GLU A 102 60.47 -4.65 9.82
N LYS A 103 60.20 -4.84 11.09
CA LYS A 103 60.05 -3.86 12.19
C LYS A 103 61.46 -3.62 12.79
N PRO A 104 61.69 -2.72 13.75
CA PRO A 104 60.87 -1.82 14.55
C PRO A 104 61.52 -0.42 14.83
N GLY A 105 60.80 0.44 15.51
CA GLY A 105 61.39 1.66 16.11
C GLY A 105 60.43 2.38 17.06
N ILE A 106 60.79 2.34 18.32
CA ILE A 106 60.17 2.98 19.49
C ILE A 106 60.54 4.48 19.50
N GLY A 107 59.59 5.34 19.89
CA GLY A 107 59.87 6.73 20.22
C GLY A 107 58.68 7.40 20.89
N ASP A 108 58.89 7.77 22.15
CA ASP A 108 58.04 8.43 23.14
C ASP A 108 57.53 9.82 22.73
N GLY A 109 56.32 10.13 23.24
CA GLY A 109 55.96 11.40 23.89
C GLY A 109 55.38 12.48 23.00
N ASP A 110 54.10 12.77 23.06
CA ASP A 110 53.55 13.88 23.83
C ASP A 110 52.03 13.97 23.68
N LYS A 111 51.41 14.44 24.72
CA LYS A 111 49.96 14.67 24.88
C LYS A 111 49.54 15.86 24.04
N ASP A 112 48.51 15.70 23.23
CA ASP A 112 47.54 16.75 22.93
C ASP A 112 46.14 16.17 22.85
N ASP A 113 45.24 16.74 23.63
CA ASP A 113 43.80 16.48 23.66
C ASP A 113 43.13 16.99 22.37
N ASP A 114 43.17 16.22 21.29
CA ASP A 114 42.27 16.38 20.16
C ASP A 114 41.19 15.32 20.26
N LYS A 115 40.00 15.77 20.63
CA LYS A 115 38.78 14.99 20.52
C LYS A 115 38.51 14.75 19.04
N ASP A 116 38.82 13.55 18.59
CA ASP A 116 38.33 13.05 17.31
C ASP A 116 36.83 13.26 17.23
N PRO A 117 36.30 13.76 16.10
CA PRO A 117 34.87 13.80 15.87
C PRO A 117 34.37 12.35 15.95
N ILE A 118 33.42 12.13 16.86
CA ILE A 118 32.71 10.84 16.97
C ILE A 118 32.12 10.57 15.59
N ASP A 119 32.62 9.54 14.92
CA ASP A 119 32.01 9.04 13.68
C ASP A 119 30.51 8.87 13.92
N PRO A 120 29.65 9.31 12.99
CA PRO A 120 28.22 9.10 13.12
C PRO A 120 27.98 7.60 13.30
N ILE A 121 27.33 7.23 14.38
CA ILE A 121 26.96 5.84 14.67
C ILE A 121 26.13 5.39 13.46
N ASP A 122 26.64 4.44 12.69
CA ASP A 122 25.88 3.78 11.63
C ASP A 122 24.64 3.15 12.30
N PRO A 123 23.42 3.64 12.03
CA PRO A 123 22.22 3.11 12.66
C PRO A 123 21.84 1.72 12.11
N THR A 124 22.64 1.18 11.19
CA THR A 124 22.36 -0.12 10.60
C THR A 124 22.62 -1.23 11.61
N PRO A 125 21.63 -2.08 11.93
CA PRO A 125 21.87 -3.25 12.77
C PRO A 125 22.94 -4.13 12.10
N SER A 126 23.86 -4.67 12.90
CA SER A 126 24.82 -5.64 12.37
C SER A 126 24.06 -6.79 11.69
N LEU A 127 24.38 -7.04 10.43
CA LEU A 127 23.76 -8.13 9.68
C LEU A 127 24.07 -9.47 10.38
N PRO A 128 23.10 -10.42 10.43
CA PRO A 128 23.37 -11.76 10.89
C PRO A 128 24.45 -12.42 10.00
N ASP A 129 25.25 -13.31 10.57
CA ASP A 129 26.33 -14.04 9.88
C ASP A 129 25.87 -14.84 8.64
N LYS A 130 24.55 -15.01 8.47
CA LYS A 130 23.94 -15.64 7.29
C LYS A 130 23.56 -14.57 6.28
N ASP A 131 23.80 -14.83 5.01
CA ASP A 131 23.37 -14.03 3.88
C ASP A 131 21.83 -13.87 3.88
N PRO A 132 21.29 -12.68 4.17
CA PRO A 132 19.84 -12.49 4.32
C PRO A 132 19.08 -12.66 2.99
N THR A 133 19.80 -12.69 1.86
CA THR A 133 19.18 -12.90 0.54
C THR A 133 18.92 -14.38 0.26
N LYS A 134 19.52 -15.28 1.04
CA LYS A 134 19.22 -16.71 0.95
C LYS A 134 17.97 -17.01 1.76
N ALA A 135 17.03 -17.71 1.12
CA ALA A 135 15.82 -18.15 1.79
C ALA A 135 16.20 -19.02 3.00
N ASP A 136 15.71 -18.66 4.18
CA ASP A 136 15.65 -19.58 5.29
C ASP A 136 14.33 -20.35 5.11
N ASP A 137 14.42 -21.53 4.52
CA ASP A 137 13.25 -22.36 4.21
C ASP A 137 12.74 -23.14 5.45
N ALA A 138 13.39 -22.98 6.60
CA ALA A 138 12.92 -23.57 7.84
C ALA A 138 11.59 -22.92 8.24
N ALA A 139 10.51 -23.68 8.15
CA ALA A 139 9.17 -23.24 8.52
C ALA A 139 8.84 -23.65 9.96
N ILE A 140 8.14 -22.78 10.67
CA ILE A 140 7.43 -23.14 11.89
C ILE A 140 6.08 -23.68 11.45
N ASP A 141 5.85 -24.95 11.75
CA ASP A 141 4.55 -25.58 11.60
C ASP A 141 3.77 -25.44 12.91
N TYR A 142 2.67 -24.71 12.86
CA TYR A 142 1.77 -24.53 14.01
C TYR A 142 0.71 -25.66 14.14
N GLY A 143 0.72 -26.64 13.20
CA GLY A 143 -0.23 -27.74 13.18
C GLY A 143 -1.66 -27.30 12.88
N THR A 144 -2.60 -27.86 13.62
CA THR A 144 -4.04 -27.61 13.45
C THR A 144 -4.68 -27.09 14.73
N LYS A 145 -5.84 -26.46 14.59
CA LYS A 145 -6.74 -26.06 15.67
C LYS A 145 -8.08 -26.77 15.50
N THR A 146 -8.49 -27.56 16.50
CA THR A 146 -9.81 -28.16 16.50
C THR A 146 -10.86 -27.13 16.94
N VAL A 147 -11.87 -26.90 16.12
CA VAL A 147 -13.05 -26.08 16.42
C VAL A 147 -14.28 -26.89 16.06
N ASP A 148 -15.21 -27.07 17.01
CA ASP A 148 -16.45 -27.85 16.86
C ASP A 148 -16.23 -29.26 16.27
N GLY A 149 -15.08 -29.89 16.63
CA GLY A 149 -14.72 -31.24 16.20
C GLY A 149 -14.09 -31.34 14.81
N VAL A 150 -13.82 -30.21 14.16
CA VAL A 150 -13.12 -30.13 12.86
C VAL A 150 -11.72 -29.56 13.10
N ASP A 151 -10.72 -30.18 12.49
CA ASP A 151 -9.33 -29.73 12.54
C ASP A 151 -9.04 -28.79 11.37
N TYR A 152 -8.67 -27.53 11.69
CA TYR A 152 -8.31 -26.52 10.72
C TYR A 152 -6.80 -26.28 10.75
N PRO A 153 -6.10 -26.28 9.60
CA PRO A 153 -4.69 -25.97 9.56
C PRO A 153 -4.41 -24.52 9.99
N ILE A 154 -3.26 -24.30 10.60
CA ILE A 154 -2.75 -22.95 10.89
C ILE A 154 -1.64 -22.67 9.88
N GLN A 155 -1.64 -21.48 9.28
CA GLN A 155 -0.61 -21.12 8.32
C GLN A 155 0.79 -21.22 8.93
N SER A 156 1.69 -21.92 8.27
CA SER A 156 3.10 -21.98 8.63
C SER A 156 3.78 -20.67 8.28
N MET A 157 4.79 -20.27 9.07
CA MET A 157 5.62 -19.11 8.77
C MET A 157 7.10 -19.47 8.83
N THR A 158 7.97 -18.65 8.24
CA THR A 158 9.40 -18.88 8.36
C THR A 158 9.89 -18.53 9.77
N ASN A 159 10.96 -19.19 10.18
CA ASN A 159 11.41 -19.16 11.57
C ASN A 159 11.90 -17.77 12.01
N ALA A 160 12.55 -17.01 11.14
CA ALA A 160 13.08 -15.68 11.45
C ALA A 160 12.30 -14.57 10.72
N PRO A 161 11.48 -13.77 11.42
CA PRO A 161 10.87 -12.60 10.81
C PRO A 161 11.95 -11.55 10.58
N TYR A 162 12.27 -11.33 9.31
CA TYR A 162 13.12 -10.22 8.91
C TYR A 162 12.29 -8.95 8.77
N THR A 163 12.90 -7.82 9.11
CA THR A 163 12.39 -6.52 8.69
C THR A 163 13.06 -6.10 7.38
N THR A 164 12.54 -5.08 6.74
CA THR A 164 13.12 -4.53 5.51
C THR A 164 14.48 -3.82 5.74
N LEU A 165 14.95 -3.74 6.99
CA LEU A 165 16.33 -3.35 7.31
C LEU A 165 17.33 -4.44 6.91
N GLN A 166 16.95 -5.73 7.02
CA GLN A 166 17.83 -6.86 6.72
C GLN A 166 17.64 -7.39 5.32
N ARG A 167 16.38 -7.63 4.92
CA ARG A 167 16.05 -8.11 3.57
C ARG A 167 14.69 -7.61 3.13
N ARG A 168 14.45 -7.61 1.84
CA ARG A 168 13.19 -7.22 1.23
C ARG A 168 12.97 -7.93 -0.10
N HIS A 169 11.74 -7.97 -0.53
CA HIS A 169 11.40 -8.43 -1.86
C HIS A 169 11.79 -7.40 -2.92
N LYS A 170 12.29 -7.88 -4.05
CA LYS A 170 12.54 -7.11 -5.27
C LYS A 170 11.80 -7.77 -6.43
N PRO A 171 11.05 -7.01 -7.26
CA PRO A 171 10.43 -7.57 -8.46
C PRO A 171 11.47 -8.17 -9.40
N THR A 172 11.11 -9.28 -10.05
CA THR A 172 11.95 -9.96 -11.04
C THR A 172 11.23 -10.08 -12.36
N ILE A 173 11.99 -10.02 -13.45
CA ILE A 173 11.53 -10.22 -14.82
C ILE A 173 12.65 -10.82 -15.65
N GLY A 174 12.28 -11.71 -16.57
CA GLY A 174 13.24 -12.45 -17.39
C GLY A 174 13.63 -13.80 -16.78
N SER A 175 13.83 -14.78 -17.63
CA SER A 175 14.19 -16.15 -17.28
C SER A 175 15.40 -16.59 -18.08
N ALA A 176 15.84 -17.85 -17.90
CA ALA A 176 16.90 -18.43 -18.75
C ALA A 176 16.53 -18.45 -20.25
N GLN A 177 15.23 -18.45 -20.56
CA GLN A 177 14.72 -18.53 -21.94
C GLN A 177 14.34 -17.17 -22.53
N TYR A 178 13.97 -16.19 -21.70
CA TYR A 178 13.50 -14.86 -22.15
C TYR A 178 14.24 -13.77 -21.40
N SER A 179 14.87 -12.85 -22.12
CA SER A 179 15.48 -11.68 -21.50
C SER A 179 14.43 -10.73 -20.92
N ALA A 180 14.79 -9.98 -19.86
CA ALA A 180 13.90 -8.95 -19.29
C ALA A 180 13.36 -7.99 -20.35
N GLY A 181 14.25 -7.52 -21.27
CA GLY A 181 13.87 -6.63 -22.35
C GLY A 181 12.84 -7.22 -23.32
N ASP A 182 12.89 -8.53 -23.57
CA ASP A 182 11.90 -9.16 -24.45
C ASP A 182 10.55 -9.34 -23.75
N VAL A 183 10.55 -9.73 -22.47
CA VAL A 183 9.30 -9.86 -21.70
C VAL A 183 8.60 -8.51 -21.57
N VAL A 184 9.33 -7.43 -21.26
CA VAL A 184 8.74 -6.08 -21.18
C VAL A 184 8.15 -5.64 -22.53
N LYS A 185 8.76 -5.99 -23.67
CA LYS A 185 8.17 -5.73 -24.99
C LYS A 185 6.86 -6.48 -25.22
N LEU A 186 6.77 -7.76 -24.78
CA LEU A 186 5.50 -8.51 -24.86
C LEU A 186 4.39 -7.82 -24.05
N ILE A 187 4.73 -7.34 -22.85
CA ILE A 187 3.78 -6.57 -22.01
C ILE A 187 3.41 -5.24 -22.69
N ALA A 188 4.39 -4.49 -23.18
CA ALA A 188 4.17 -3.19 -23.80
C ALA A 188 3.32 -3.27 -25.07
N ASN A 189 3.46 -4.36 -25.83
CA ASN A 189 2.66 -4.63 -27.02
C ASN A 189 1.25 -5.20 -26.70
N GLY A 190 1.02 -5.66 -25.45
CA GLY A 190 -0.20 -6.36 -25.06
C GLY A 190 -0.25 -7.84 -25.46
N ASP A 191 0.89 -8.40 -25.86
CA ASP A 191 1.03 -9.83 -26.20
C ASP A 191 1.04 -10.70 -24.93
N LEU A 192 1.55 -10.17 -23.82
CA LEU A 192 1.47 -10.74 -22.49
C LEU A 192 0.58 -9.87 -21.60
N LYS A 193 -0.46 -10.46 -21.01
CA LYS A 193 -1.48 -9.78 -20.23
C LYS A 193 -1.41 -10.17 -18.76
N VAL A 194 -1.86 -9.28 -17.87
CA VAL A 194 -1.92 -9.51 -16.42
C VAL A 194 -2.79 -10.73 -16.03
N THR A 195 -3.71 -11.15 -16.87
CA THR A 195 -4.58 -12.32 -16.64
C THR A 195 -3.93 -13.65 -17.01
N GLN A 196 -2.74 -13.65 -17.60
CA GLN A 196 -2.03 -14.87 -18.05
C GLN A 196 -1.06 -15.36 -16.96
N LYS A 197 -1.58 -15.62 -15.74
CA LYS A 197 -0.79 -16.00 -14.55
C LYS A 197 0.10 -17.22 -14.77
N LYS A 198 -0.37 -18.23 -15.51
CA LYS A 198 0.39 -19.44 -15.83
C LYS A 198 1.71 -19.17 -16.55
N ASP A 199 1.76 -18.05 -17.28
CA ASP A 199 2.94 -17.67 -18.07
C ASP A 199 3.96 -16.87 -17.24
N TYR A 200 3.61 -16.42 -16.03
CA TYR A 200 4.48 -15.60 -15.18
C TYR A 200 5.81 -16.30 -14.90
N LYS A 201 5.76 -17.57 -14.47
CA LYS A 201 6.96 -18.36 -14.20
C LYS A 201 7.83 -18.57 -15.44
N LEU A 202 7.22 -18.77 -16.60
CA LEU A 202 7.92 -18.91 -17.89
C LEU A 202 8.76 -17.67 -18.20
N TYR A 203 8.19 -16.50 -17.96
CA TYR A 203 8.82 -15.21 -18.23
C TYR A 203 9.65 -14.67 -17.05
N GLY A 204 9.76 -15.42 -15.95
CA GLY A 204 10.50 -15.00 -14.76
C GLY A 204 9.91 -13.81 -14.04
N LEU A 205 8.59 -13.60 -14.21
CA LEU A 205 7.82 -12.57 -13.49
C LEU A 205 7.55 -13.06 -12.07
N GLY A 206 7.90 -12.24 -11.10
CA GLY A 206 7.72 -12.56 -9.70
C GLY A 206 8.61 -11.71 -8.81
N THR A 207 9.19 -12.31 -7.77
CA THR A 207 10.07 -11.61 -6.83
C THR A 207 11.22 -12.50 -6.34
N SER A 208 12.31 -11.86 -5.93
CA SER A 208 13.42 -12.47 -5.21
C SER A 208 13.76 -11.63 -3.98
N TYR A 209 14.51 -12.19 -3.03
CA TYR A 209 15.05 -11.41 -1.94
C TYR A 209 16.26 -10.61 -2.37
N THR A 210 16.37 -9.39 -1.83
CA THR A 210 17.55 -8.53 -1.92
C THR A 210 17.89 -8.00 -0.54
N GLN A 211 19.08 -7.44 -0.39
CA GLN A 211 19.52 -6.81 0.85
C GLN A 211 18.55 -5.70 1.26
N GLY A 212 18.30 -5.58 2.55
CA GLY A 212 17.49 -4.52 3.12
C GLY A 212 18.13 -3.13 2.97
N LYS A 213 17.40 -2.13 3.40
CA LYS A 213 17.87 -0.73 3.41
C LYS A 213 17.94 -0.20 4.83
N PRO A 214 19.01 0.52 5.21
CA PRO A 214 19.07 1.21 6.49
C PRO A 214 17.99 2.28 6.59
N TRP A 215 17.82 2.83 7.80
CA TRP A 215 16.95 3.99 7.97
C TRP A 215 17.51 5.20 7.22
N ASN A 216 16.65 5.85 6.46
CA ASN A 216 16.90 7.18 5.90
C ASN A 216 16.48 8.22 6.94
N VAL A 217 17.41 9.04 7.41
CA VAL A 217 17.17 10.03 8.46
C VAL A 217 16.71 11.34 7.85
N LYS A 218 15.55 11.83 8.26
CA LYS A 218 14.99 13.11 7.84
C LYS A 218 14.84 14.05 9.04
N SER A 219 15.62 15.12 9.06
CA SER A 219 15.68 16.10 10.16
C SER A 219 15.14 17.49 9.78
N ASP A 220 14.40 17.58 8.71
CA ASP A 220 13.92 18.85 8.14
C ASP A 220 13.07 19.69 9.10
N LEU A 221 12.41 19.06 10.09
CA LEU A 221 11.68 19.77 11.14
C LEU A 221 12.56 20.19 12.33
N LEU A 222 13.86 19.84 12.34
CA LEU A 222 14.82 20.32 13.34
C LEU A 222 15.49 21.61 12.86
N ARG A 223 14.82 22.72 12.95
CA ARG A 223 15.27 24.03 12.41
C ARG A 223 16.55 24.60 13.04
N TRP A 224 16.95 24.14 14.23
CA TRP A 224 18.01 24.73 15.05
C TRP A 224 19.22 23.81 15.21
N GLY A 225 19.52 23.03 14.20
CA GLY A 225 20.62 22.09 14.17
C GLY A 225 20.21 20.69 14.61
N ASP A 226 20.80 19.71 13.95
CA ASP A 226 20.61 18.30 14.24
C ASP A 226 21.77 17.82 15.13
N PRO A 227 21.51 17.40 16.39
CA PRO A 227 22.56 16.89 17.28
C PRO A 227 23.02 15.47 16.92
N GLY A 228 22.58 14.91 15.80
CA GLY A 228 22.79 13.52 15.41
C GLY A 228 21.86 12.54 16.13
N LEU A 229 21.74 11.34 15.59
CA LEU A 229 20.97 10.26 16.21
C LEU A 229 21.72 9.73 17.44
N LYS A 230 21.04 9.60 18.56
CA LYS A 230 21.60 9.03 19.78
C LYS A 230 21.08 7.62 20.06
N ARG A 231 19.83 7.35 19.69
CA ARG A 231 19.09 6.09 19.99
C ARG A 231 19.29 5.58 21.44
N LYS A 232 19.40 6.53 22.37
CA LYS A 232 19.57 6.28 23.80
C LYS A 232 18.43 6.85 24.64
N GLY A 233 17.39 7.34 23.94
CA GLY A 233 16.25 7.99 24.54
C GLY A 233 15.29 7.02 25.22
N LYS A 234 14.08 7.49 25.43
CA LYS A 234 12.98 6.73 26.02
C LYS A 234 11.96 6.40 24.97
N SER A 235 11.60 5.14 24.84
CA SER A 235 10.55 4.67 23.94
C SER A 235 9.18 5.05 24.49
N LEU A 236 8.52 6.00 23.84
CA LEU A 236 7.22 6.54 24.23
C LEU A 236 6.08 5.66 23.75
N ALA A 237 6.16 5.19 22.50
CA ALA A 237 5.18 4.30 21.88
C ALA A 237 5.88 3.34 20.94
N TYR A 238 5.44 2.08 20.92
CA TYR A 238 5.89 1.04 20.02
C TYR A 238 4.70 0.29 19.50
N PHE A 239 4.40 0.43 18.20
CA PHE A 239 3.16 -0.08 17.64
C PHE A 239 3.29 -0.52 16.17
N TRP A 240 2.32 -1.30 15.73
CA TRP A 240 2.22 -1.79 14.36
C TRP A 240 1.18 -1.01 13.57
N GLN A 241 1.45 -0.71 12.31
CA GLN A 241 0.50 -0.17 11.32
C GLN A 241 0.31 -1.16 10.18
N VAL A 242 -0.95 -1.36 9.78
CA VAL A 242 -1.33 -2.07 8.57
C VAL A 242 -2.37 -1.26 7.81
N SER A 243 -2.36 -1.34 6.48
CA SER A 243 -3.22 -0.58 5.60
C SER A 243 -3.62 -1.37 4.37
N ASP A 244 -4.81 -1.08 3.88
CA ASP A 244 -5.28 -1.54 2.57
C ASP A 244 -5.10 -3.06 2.37
N PRO A 245 -5.57 -3.92 3.29
CA PRO A 245 -5.57 -5.36 3.05
C PRO A 245 -6.47 -5.72 1.89
N GLN A 246 -7.52 -4.95 1.64
CA GLN A 246 -8.48 -5.13 0.55
C GLN A 246 -8.78 -6.62 0.34
N ILE A 247 -9.39 -7.21 1.38
CA ILE A 247 -9.76 -8.63 1.39
C ILE A 247 -10.79 -8.86 0.30
N ILE A 248 -10.47 -9.81 -0.59
CA ILE A 248 -11.20 -10.03 -1.83
C ILE A 248 -11.98 -11.33 -1.74
N ASP A 249 -13.30 -11.25 -1.97
CA ASP A 249 -14.09 -12.40 -2.37
C ASP A 249 -13.93 -12.64 -3.88
N ALA A 250 -13.00 -13.53 -4.24
CA ALA A 250 -12.68 -13.82 -5.64
C ALA A 250 -13.83 -14.48 -6.41
N GLN A 251 -14.83 -15.03 -5.73
CA GLN A 251 -15.99 -15.69 -6.32
C GLN A 251 -17.21 -14.77 -6.47
N SER A 252 -17.16 -13.57 -5.87
CA SER A 252 -18.27 -12.63 -5.94
C SER A 252 -18.65 -12.26 -7.39
N PRO A 253 -19.92 -12.40 -7.80
CA PRO A 253 -20.36 -12.14 -9.16
C PRO A 253 -20.44 -10.66 -9.50
N CYS A 254 -20.36 -9.76 -8.55
CA CYS A 254 -20.43 -8.33 -8.79
C CYS A 254 -19.04 -7.68 -8.97
N ARG A 255 -17.97 -8.42 -8.94
CA ARG A 255 -16.64 -7.87 -9.23
C ARG A 255 -16.51 -7.50 -10.71
N MET A 256 -15.89 -6.34 -10.96
CA MET A 256 -15.74 -5.78 -12.29
C MET A 256 -14.42 -6.21 -12.96
N GLU A 257 -14.00 -7.45 -12.79
CA GLU A 257 -12.69 -7.96 -13.26
C GLU A 257 -12.46 -7.77 -14.75
N ALA A 258 -13.51 -7.83 -15.56
CA ALA A 258 -13.44 -7.64 -17.00
C ALA A 258 -12.90 -6.24 -17.40
N VAL A 259 -12.97 -5.27 -16.52
CA VAL A 259 -12.44 -3.90 -16.72
C VAL A 259 -10.92 -3.89 -16.89
N VAL A 260 -10.21 -4.88 -16.39
CA VAL A 260 -8.75 -5.03 -16.59
C VAL A 260 -8.33 -5.06 -18.06
N ARG A 261 -9.26 -5.34 -18.97
CA ARG A 261 -9.02 -5.33 -20.42
C ARG A 261 -9.00 -3.93 -21.02
N SER A 262 -9.51 -2.94 -20.28
CA SER A 262 -9.37 -1.54 -20.68
C SER A 262 -7.92 -1.09 -20.54
N PRO A 263 -7.36 -0.41 -21.56
CA PRO A 263 -6.04 0.19 -21.43
C PRO A 263 -6.00 1.37 -20.43
N TYR A 264 -7.16 1.79 -19.93
CA TYR A 264 -7.33 2.96 -19.07
C TYR A 264 -7.60 2.59 -17.60
N VAL A 265 -7.95 1.34 -17.30
CA VAL A 265 -8.28 0.92 -15.93
C VAL A 265 -7.41 -0.28 -15.56
N VAL A 266 -6.57 -0.11 -14.57
CA VAL A 266 -5.53 -1.10 -14.35
C VAL A 266 -5.60 -1.74 -12.98
N SER A 267 -6.04 -1.05 -11.94
CA SER A 267 -5.54 -1.49 -10.64
C SER A 267 -6.50 -2.37 -9.82
N SER A 268 -7.61 -1.86 -9.37
CA SER A 268 -8.41 -2.58 -8.35
C SER A 268 -9.34 -3.63 -8.91
N ALA A 269 -9.70 -3.54 -10.18
CA ALA A 269 -10.69 -4.43 -10.79
C ALA A 269 -10.26 -5.90 -10.83
N TYR A 270 -8.97 -6.16 -11.08
CA TYR A 270 -8.42 -7.51 -11.11
C TYR A 270 -7.04 -7.55 -10.46
N ARG A 271 -6.88 -8.45 -9.51
CA ARG A 271 -5.61 -8.78 -8.87
C ARG A 271 -5.37 -10.28 -8.95
N ALA A 272 -4.29 -10.69 -9.63
CA ALA A 272 -3.91 -12.09 -9.75
C ALA A 272 -3.74 -12.79 -8.38
N GLN A 273 -3.32 -12.01 -7.38
CA GLN A 273 -3.15 -12.43 -5.99
C GLN A 273 -4.46 -12.42 -5.17
N GLY A 274 -5.56 -11.95 -5.72
CA GLY A 274 -6.79 -11.70 -4.96
C GLY A 274 -7.35 -12.91 -4.21
N ILE A 275 -7.28 -14.09 -4.82
CA ILE A 275 -7.73 -15.35 -4.20
C ILE A 275 -6.96 -15.72 -2.93
N TYR A 276 -5.79 -15.13 -2.70
CA TYR A 276 -4.95 -15.35 -1.52
C TYR A 276 -4.95 -14.17 -0.56
N SER A 277 -5.84 -13.17 -0.73
CA SER A 277 -5.83 -11.94 0.07
C SER A 277 -6.00 -12.20 1.57
N THR A 278 -6.85 -13.15 1.96
CA THR A 278 -7.00 -13.58 3.35
C THR A 278 -5.70 -14.16 3.92
N HIS A 279 -5.04 -15.05 3.17
CA HIS A 279 -3.77 -15.64 3.59
C HIS A 279 -2.66 -14.60 3.72
N MET A 280 -2.61 -13.63 2.79
CA MET A 280 -1.65 -12.52 2.84
C MET A 280 -1.85 -11.68 4.10
N PHE A 281 -3.08 -11.28 4.40
CA PHE A 281 -3.37 -10.46 5.56
C PHE A 281 -3.11 -11.19 6.87
N ASP A 282 -3.58 -12.45 7.00
CA ASP A 282 -3.30 -13.27 8.20
C ASP A 282 -1.79 -13.42 8.44
N MET A 283 -0.98 -13.61 7.38
CA MET A 283 0.46 -13.68 7.52
C MET A 283 1.09 -12.37 8.01
N HIS A 284 0.57 -11.21 7.62
CA HIS A 284 0.99 -9.93 8.20
C HIS A 284 0.67 -9.83 9.69
N VAL A 285 -0.54 -10.25 10.09
CA VAL A 285 -0.96 -10.31 11.49
C VAL A 285 -0.05 -11.25 12.29
N GLN A 286 0.23 -12.44 11.78
CA GLN A 286 1.12 -13.42 12.43
C GLN A 286 2.57 -12.91 12.51
N THR A 287 3.08 -12.27 11.45
CA THR A 287 4.43 -11.68 11.44
C THR A 287 4.55 -10.57 12.47
N ALA A 288 3.59 -9.66 12.53
CA ALA A 288 3.54 -8.59 13.52
C ALA A 288 3.47 -9.12 14.95
N ARG A 289 2.59 -10.09 15.21
CA ARG A 289 2.46 -10.75 16.50
C ARG A 289 3.77 -11.41 16.93
N ARG A 290 4.42 -12.15 16.02
CA ARG A 290 5.70 -12.81 16.32
C ARG A 290 6.80 -11.79 16.66
N ILE A 291 6.90 -10.69 15.93
CA ILE A 291 7.84 -9.61 16.23
C ILE A 291 7.53 -9.02 17.60
N SER A 292 6.26 -8.74 17.91
CA SER A 292 5.84 -8.23 19.21
C SER A 292 6.22 -9.17 20.36
N ASP A 293 5.91 -10.47 20.22
CA ASP A 293 6.15 -11.49 21.25
C ASP A 293 7.66 -11.67 21.56
N HIS A 294 8.53 -11.40 20.58
CA HIS A 294 9.99 -11.56 20.70
C HIS A 294 10.75 -10.26 20.95
N SER A 295 10.10 -9.10 20.88
CA SER A 295 10.68 -7.81 21.21
C SER A 295 10.97 -7.69 22.71
N SER A 296 11.80 -6.73 23.10
CA SER A 296 12.07 -6.44 24.51
C SER A 296 10.82 -6.00 25.29
N ARG A 297 9.80 -5.53 24.55
CA ARG A 297 8.43 -5.35 25.02
C ARG A 297 7.44 -5.58 23.87
N PRO A 298 6.20 -6.01 24.15
CA PRO A 298 5.16 -6.16 23.11
C PRO A 298 4.77 -4.80 22.54
N PHE A 299 4.06 -4.81 21.40
CA PHE A 299 3.42 -3.62 20.88
C PHE A 299 2.43 -3.06 21.90
N ASP A 300 2.42 -1.74 22.05
CA ASP A 300 1.45 -1.05 22.90
C ASP A 300 0.04 -1.11 22.27
N PHE A 301 -0.03 -1.02 20.93
CA PHE A 301 -1.26 -1.09 20.14
C PHE A 301 -0.95 -1.34 18.66
N ALA A 302 -1.99 -1.43 17.85
CA ALA A 302 -1.90 -1.45 16.39
C ALA A 302 -2.84 -0.41 15.76
N LEU A 303 -2.50 0.08 14.58
CA LEU A 303 -3.32 0.96 13.75
C LEU A 303 -3.69 0.27 12.45
N VAL A 304 -4.96 0.30 12.12
CA VAL A 304 -5.51 -0.17 10.84
C VAL A 304 -6.03 1.05 10.08
N THR A 305 -5.36 1.39 8.99
CA THR A 305 -5.60 2.65 8.28
C THR A 305 -6.57 2.51 7.09
N GLY A 306 -7.56 1.61 7.20
CA GLY A 306 -8.71 1.51 6.29
C GLY A 306 -8.51 0.61 5.09
N ASP A 307 -9.54 0.57 4.23
CA ASP A 307 -9.67 -0.31 3.07
C ASP A 307 -9.47 -1.79 3.42
N ILE A 308 -10.28 -2.24 4.38
CA ILE A 308 -10.26 -3.61 4.89
C ILE A 308 -10.84 -4.56 3.86
N ALA A 309 -12.08 -4.26 3.43
CA ALA A 309 -12.76 -4.96 2.36
C ALA A 309 -12.29 -4.45 0.99
N ASP A 310 -12.42 -5.26 -0.07
CA ASP A 310 -12.21 -4.79 -1.44
C ASP A 310 -13.51 -4.21 -2.03
N ASN A 311 -14.65 -4.74 -1.61
CA ASN A 311 -15.95 -4.36 -2.17
C ASN A 311 -17.06 -4.16 -1.14
N ALA A 312 -16.70 -3.78 0.08
CA ALA A 312 -17.61 -3.55 1.20
C ALA A 312 -18.55 -4.74 1.54
N GLN A 313 -18.20 -5.97 1.19
CA GLN A 313 -19.04 -7.14 1.40
C GLN A 313 -18.94 -7.67 2.85
N THR A 314 -20.06 -8.13 3.38
CA THR A 314 -20.16 -8.66 4.75
C THR A 314 -19.14 -9.76 5.05
N ASN A 315 -18.95 -10.71 4.12
CA ASN A 315 -17.99 -11.80 4.28
C ASN A 315 -16.54 -11.31 4.32
N GLU A 316 -16.19 -10.29 3.55
CA GLU A 316 -14.85 -9.67 3.57
C GLU A 316 -14.53 -9.08 4.95
N PHE A 317 -15.51 -8.42 5.59
CA PHE A 317 -15.39 -7.94 6.98
C PHE A 317 -15.33 -9.08 8.00
N ASP A 318 -16.12 -10.14 7.81
CA ASP A 318 -16.13 -11.28 8.72
C ASP A 318 -14.77 -12.03 8.67
N TRP A 319 -14.16 -12.16 7.50
CA TRP A 319 -12.83 -12.73 7.36
C TRP A 319 -11.76 -11.85 8.03
N PHE A 320 -11.82 -10.54 7.85
CA PHE A 320 -10.94 -9.61 8.55
C PHE A 320 -11.04 -9.77 10.08
N ASP A 321 -12.24 -9.77 10.63
CA ASP A 321 -12.44 -9.96 12.08
C ASP A 321 -11.80 -11.27 12.56
N ARG A 322 -12.01 -12.38 11.84
CA ARG A 322 -11.40 -13.67 12.18
C ARG A 322 -9.87 -13.62 12.16
N MET A 323 -9.29 -12.93 11.20
CA MET A 323 -7.84 -12.81 11.11
C MET A 323 -7.24 -11.89 12.19
N MET A 324 -7.95 -10.85 12.61
CA MET A 324 -7.50 -9.96 13.69
C MET A 324 -7.72 -10.55 15.07
N SER A 325 -8.86 -11.19 15.29
CA SER A 325 -9.32 -11.65 16.61
C SER A 325 -9.02 -13.11 16.91
N GLY A 326 -8.73 -13.88 15.86
CA GLY A 326 -8.59 -15.35 15.92
C GLY A 326 -9.90 -16.06 15.60
N GLY A 327 -9.82 -17.07 14.75
CA GLY A 327 -10.99 -17.86 14.37
C GLY A 327 -10.80 -18.61 13.06
N VAL A 328 -11.83 -19.36 12.68
CA VAL A 328 -11.85 -20.05 11.39
C VAL A 328 -12.14 -19.05 10.28
N VAL A 329 -11.25 -18.97 9.32
CA VAL A 329 -11.40 -18.24 8.06
C VAL A 329 -11.79 -19.24 6.99
N GLU A 330 -12.93 -19.02 6.37
CA GLU A 330 -13.43 -19.81 5.24
C GLU A 330 -13.48 -18.87 4.03
N PRO A 331 -12.38 -18.78 3.24
CA PRO A 331 -12.25 -17.79 2.18
C PRO A 331 -13.07 -18.14 0.93
N ASP A 332 -13.88 -19.17 1.00
CA ASP A 332 -14.81 -19.62 0.00
C ASP A 332 -16.20 -19.00 0.25
N SER A 333 -16.78 -18.43 -0.81
CA SER A 333 -18.15 -17.92 -0.79
C SER A 333 -19.01 -18.67 -1.83
N GLY A 334 -20.33 -18.65 -1.61
CA GLY A 334 -21.24 -19.43 -2.41
C GLY A 334 -21.36 -20.84 -1.88
N LYS A 335 -21.20 -21.83 -2.75
CA LYS A 335 -21.19 -23.24 -2.37
C LYS A 335 -19.76 -23.69 -2.18
N ARG A 336 -19.48 -24.21 -1.02
CA ARG A 336 -18.22 -24.86 -0.75
C ARG A 336 -18.17 -26.21 -1.47
N ASP A 337 -17.34 -26.32 -2.48
CA ASP A 337 -17.19 -27.51 -3.31
C ASP A 337 -15.71 -27.84 -3.61
N ASP A 338 -14.79 -27.33 -2.80
CA ASP A 338 -13.37 -27.70 -2.82
C ASP A 338 -13.16 -29.20 -2.53
N PRO A 339 -12.24 -29.84 -3.22
CA PRO A 339 -11.36 -29.38 -4.31
C PRO A 339 -11.94 -29.61 -5.71
N ILE A 340 -13.25 -29.57 -5.86
CA ILE A 340 -13.94 -29.85 -7.13
C ILE A 340 -13.85 -28.62 -8.03
N ALA A 341 -13.19 -28.74 -9.19
CA ALA A 341 -13.09 -27.66 -10.14
C ALA A 341 -14.48 -27.22 -10.66
N GLY A 342 -14.71 -25.92 -10.63
CA GLY A 342 -15.96 -25.35 -11.10
C GLY A 342 -16.10 -23.86 -10.79
N PRO A 343 -17.24 -23.24 -11.11
CA PRO A 343 -17.40 -21.79 -10.96
C PRO A 343 -17.47 -21.31 -9.50
N ASN A 344 -17.65 -22.22 -8.56
CA ASN A 344 -17.74 -21.88 -7.15
C ASN A 344 -16.61 -22.50 -6.32
N ASN A 345 -15.66 -23.14 -6.99
CA ASN A 345 -14.59 -23.82 -6.32
C ASN A 345 -13.57 -22.80 -5.84
N ASP A 346 -13.20 -22.86 -4.58
CA ASP A 346 -12.09 -22.12 -4.01
C ASP A 346 -10.84 -22.99 -3.97
N PHE A 347 -9.73 -22.40 -4.38
CA PHE A 347 -8.41 -23.05 -4.36
C PHE A 347 -7.86 -23.20 -2.94
N THR A 348 -8.39 -22.48 -2.01
CA THR A 348 -7.90 -22.38 -0.63
C THR A 348 -8.93 -22.93 0.36
N ASP A 349 -8.54 -24.03 1.02
CA ASP A 349 -9.34 -24.62 2.09
C ASP A 349 -9.44 -23.70 3.32
N PRO A 350 -10.48 -23.86 4.13
CA PRO A 350 -10.60 -23.15 5.40
C PRO A 350 -9.40 -23.42 6.33
N TYR A 351 -8.99 -22.38 7.05
CA TYR A 351 -7.88 -22.45 7.99
C TYR A 351 -8.20 -21.68 9.29
N TYR A 352 -7.38 -21.89 10.32
CA TYR A 352 -7.52 -21.16 11.58
C TYR A 352 -6.50 -20.03 11.66
N ALA A 353 -6.99 -18.79 11.71
CA ALA A 353 -6.20 -17.61 11.99
C ALA A 353 -5.96 -17.47 13.50
N ARG A 354 -4.71 -17.23 13.91
CA ARG A 354 -4.32 -17.10 15.33
C ARG A 354 -4.66 -15.76 15.94
N GLY A 355 -4.98 -14.76 15.13
CA GLY A 355 -5.25 -13.40 15.55
C GLY A 355 -4.05 -12.62 16.07
N LEU A 356 -4.24 -11.34 16.33
CA LEU A 356 -3.22 -10.42 16.86
C LEU A 356 -2.95 -10.64 18.37
N GLY A 357 -3.78 -11.44 19.03
CA GLY A 357 -3.67 -11.72 20.47
C GLY A 357 -4.21 -10.58 21.33
N ASN A 358 -3.48 -10.21 22.39
CA ASN A 358 -3.91 -9.17 23.34
C ASN A 358 -3.40 -7.77 22.98
N ILE A 359 -3.00 -7.53 21.73
CA ILE A 359 -2.57 -6.20 21.29
C ILE A 359 -3.82 -5.38 20.94
N PRO A 360 -4.05 -4.24 21.62
CA PRO A 360 -5.16 -3.34 21.28
C PRO A 360 -5.01 -2.82 19.83
N TRP A 361 -6.12 -2.66 19.11
CA TRP A 361 -6.06 -2.09 17.78
C TRP A 361 -7.14 -1.04 17.55
N TYR A 362 -6.82 -0.05 16.71
CA TYR A 362 -7.65 1.11 16.42
C TYR A 362 -7.77 1.28 14.89
N ILE A 363 -8.97 1.63 14.41
CA ILE A 363 -9.29 1.60 13.00
C ILE A 363 -9.76 2.95 12.46
N ALA A 364 -9.30 3.29 11.24
CA ALA A 364 -9.91 4.29 10.38
C ALA A 364 -10.68 3.61 9.25
N ILE A 365 -11.81 4.15 8.85
CA ILE A 365 -12.59 3.63 7.71
C ILE A 365 -12.01 4.15 6.38
N GLY A 366 -11.89 3.25 5.38
CA GLY A 366 -11.48 3.58 4.01
C GLY A 366 -12.66 3.66 3.03
N ASN A 367 -12.37 4.04 1.79
CA ASN A 367 -13.41 4.16 0.75
C ASN A 367 -13.94 2.79 0.28
N HIS A 368 -13.10 1.75 0.21
CA HIS A 368 -13.53 0.40 -0.13
C HIS A 368 -14.41 -0.24 0.95
N ASP A 369 -14.37 0.27 2.18
CA ASP A 369 -15.17 -0.24 3.28
C ASP A 369 -16.66 0.16 3.21
N ASN A 370 -17.04 1.11 2.34
CA ASN A 370 -18.42 1.59 2.25
C ASN A 370 -18.87 2.03 0.85
N LEU A 371 -18.02 1.88 -0.15
CA LEU A 371 -18.35 2.14 -1.55
C LEU A 371 -18.22 0.86 -2.36
N TYR A 372 -19.09 0.70 -3.35
CA TYR A 372 -18.95 -0.36 -4.33
C TYR A 372 -17.64 -0.21 -5.10
N MET A 373 -16.78 -1.22 -5.02
CA MET A 373 -15.42 -1.22 -5.58
C MET A 373 -14.59 0.02 -5.18
N GLY A 374 -14.88 0.62 -4.03
CA GLY A 374 -14.23 1.83 -3.54
C GLY A 374 -14.58 3.13 -4.27
N PHE A 375 -15.48 3.11 -5.27
CA PHE A 375 -15.70 4.27 -6.14
C PHE A 375 -17.09 4.89 -6.05
N THR A 376 -18.14 4.10 -5.90
CA THR A 376 -19.51 4.60 -6.01
C THR A 376 -20.35 4.19 -4.80
N PRO A 377 -21.30 5.05 -4.39
CA PRO A 377 -22.26 4.68 -3.36
C PRO A 377 -22.99 3.37 -3.68
N ILE A 378 -23.13 2.50 -2.69
CA ILE A 378 -23.82 1.23 -2.82
C ILE A 378 -25.30 1.47 -3.06
N GLN A 379 -25.83 0.82 -4.11
CA GLN A 379 -27.24 0.86 -4.52
C GLN A 379 -27.84 -0.55 -4.47
N ASP A 380 -29.17 -0.66 -4.52
CA ASP A 380 -29.87 -1.93 -4.49
C ASP A 380 -29.43 -2.87 -5.61
N ALA A 381 -29.17 -2.34 -6.81
CA ALA A 381 -28.65 -3.14 -7.93
C ALA A 381 -27.27 -3.75 -7.64
N HIS A 382 -26.39 -3.05 -6.91
CA HIS A 382 -25.11 -3.61 -6.47
C HIS A 382 -25.32 -4.73 -5.46
N ARG A 383 -26.23 -4.54 -4.50
CA ARG A 383 -26.57 -5.53 -3.48
C ARG A 383 -27.15 -6.81 -4.11
N GLU A 384 -28.13 -6.67 -5.01
CA GLU A 384 -28.72 -7.79 -5.74
C GLU A 384 -27.68 -8.54 -6.58
N ALA A 385 -26.79 -7.81 -7.26
CA ALA A 385 -25.74 -8.42 -8.07
C ALA A 385 -24.75 -9.23 -7.22
N CYS A 386 -24.30 -8.70 -6.09
CA CYS A 386 -23.29 -9.35 -5.28
C CYS A 386 -23.79 -10.64 -4.63
N ILE A 387 -25.02 -10.67 -4.12
CA ILE A 387 -25.61 -11.88 -3.51
C ILE A 387 -26.15 -12.88 -4.54
N GLY A 388 -26.21 -12.49 -5.80
CA GLY A 388 -26.79 -13.28 -6.90
C GLY A 388 -25.92 -14.46 -7.35
N ASP A 389 -26.41 -15.14 -8.36
CA ASP A 389 -25.80 -16.35 -8.94
C ASP A 389 -25.17 -16.14 -10.32
N THR A 390 -25.07 -14.90 -10.77
CA THR A 390 -24.66 -14.59 -12.14
C THR A 390 -23.74 -13.38 -12.17
N VAL A 391 -22.58 -13.52 -12.79
CA VAL A 391 -21.70 -12.40 -13.07
C VAL A 391 -22.42 -11.38 -13.95
N VAL A 392 -22.55 -10.16 -13.48
CA VAL A 392 -23.28 -9.09 -14.16
C VAL A 392 -22.32 -8.10 -14.83
N ASP A 393 -22.77 -7.55 -15.94
CA ASP A 393 -22.12 -6.40 -16.56
C ASP A 393 -22.73 -5.11 -16.01
N LEU A 394 -22.20 -4.64 -14.91
CA LEU A 394 -22.67 -3.39 -14.29
C LEU A 394 -22.38 -2.15 -15.13
N PHE A 395 -21.57 -2.28 -16.18
CA PHE A 395 -21.35 -1.21 -17.17
C PHE A 395 -22.52 -1.07 -18.16
N ASP A 396 -23.44 -2.03 -18.25
CA ASP A 396 -24.67 -1.83 -19.04
C ASP A 396 -25.49 -0.64 -18.57
N SER A 397 -25.37 -0.30 -17.28
CA SER A 397 -25.95 0.90 -16.70
C SER A 397 -25.21 2.19 -17.09
N PHE A 398 -24.03 2.05 -17.71
CA PHE A 398 -23.18 3.16 -18.16
C PHE A 398 -22.95 3.05 -19.68
N PRO A 399 -23.79 3.69 -20.51
CA PRO A 399 -23.81 3.47 -21.96
C PRO A 399 -22.52 3.82 -22.73
N VAL A 400 -21.56 4.46 -22.07
CA VAL A 400 -20.26 4.84 -22.69
C VAL A 400 -19.20 3.76 -22.52
N ALA A 401 -19.32 2.93 -21.51
CA ALA A 401 -18.30 1.92 -21.17
C ALA A 401 -18.64 0.51 -21.68
N SER A 402 -19.90 0.25 -22.04
CA SER A 402 -20.38 -1.10 -22.31
C SER A 402 -19.83 -1.70 -23.61
N ALA A 403 -19.75 -0.96 -24.69
CA ALA A 403 -19.38 -1.51 -26.00
C ALA A 403 -17.90 -1.98 -26.09
N PRO A 404 -16.89 -1.21 -25.65
CA PRO A 404 -15.49 -1.64 -25.71
C PRO A 404 -15.16 -2.78 -24.73
N PHE A 405 -15.94 -2.92 -23.65
CA PHE A 405 -15.70 -3.92 -22.62
C PHE A 405 -16.35 -5.28 -22.90
N ARG A 406 -17.33 -5.32 -23.81
CA ARG A 406 -17.98 -6.56 -24.24
C ARG A 406 -17.18 -7.33 -25.27
N GLU A 407 -16.48 -6.64 -26.16
CA GLU A 407 -15.63 -7.31 -27.14
C GLU A 407 -14.44 -8.00 -26.44
N GLY A 408 -14.35 -9.30 -26.64
CA GLY A 408 -13.25 -10.10 -26.14
C GLY A 408 -13.35 -10.50 -24.66
N TYR A 409 -14.51 -10.39 -24.02
CA TYR A 409 -14.74 -11.10 -22.76
C TYR A 409 -14.56 -12.59 -22.98
N ASN A 410 -13.63 -13.16 -22.24
CA ASN A 410 -13.64 -14.56 -21.98
C ASN A 410 -14.90 -14.86 -21.17
N ASN A 411 -15.72 -15.77 -21.61
CA ASN A 411 -16.85 -16.26 -20.81
C ASN A 411 -16.37 -17.16 -19.65
N GLY A 412 -15.08 -17.17 -19.36
CA GLY A 412 -14.51 -17.85 -18.24
C GLY A 412 -14.71 -17.08 -16.95
N PHE A 413 -14.45 -17.73 -15.85
CA PHE A 413 -14.43 -17.19 -14.50
C PHE A 413 -13.04 -17.44 -13.88
N GLN A 414 -12.75 -16.76 -12.79
CA GLN A 414 -11.59 -17.09 -12.00
C GLN A 414 -11.92 -18.32 -11.16
N ASP A 415 -11.35 -19.45 -11.55
CA ASP A 415 -11.50 -20.73 -10.89
C ASP A 415 -10.36 -20.88 -9.89
N ALA A 416 -10.67 -21.00 -8.62
CA ALA A 416 -9.67 -21.09 -7.58
C ALA A 416 -8.91 -22.42 -7.58
N SER A 417 -9.49 -23.50 -8.14
CA SER A 417 -8.76 -24.76 -8.37
C SER A 417 -7.75 -24.64 -9.52
N ASP A 418 -7.95 -23.66 -10.43
CA ASP A 418 -7.00 -23.28 -11.47
C ASP A 418 -6.66 -21.80 -11.33
N PRO A 419 -5.57 -21.44 -10.63
CA PRO A 419 -5.16 -20.06 -10.43
C PRO A 419 -4.85 -19.31 -11.72
N ASP A 420 -4.75 -20.05 -12.84
CA ASP A 420 -4.55 -19.50 -14.19
C ASP A 420 -5.86 -19.34 -14.97
N SER A 421 -6.99 -19.59 -14.32
CA SER A 421 -8.28 -19.47 -14.99
C SER A 421 -8.53 -18.07 -15.56
N PRO A 422 -9.26 -17.94 -16.67
CA PRO A 422 -9.54 -16.64 -17.24
C PRO A 422 -10.47 -15.82 -16.35
N VAL A 423 -10.41 -14.50 -16.53
CA VAL A 423 -11.33 -13.56 -15.88
C VAL A 423 -12.77 -13.86 -16.26
N ARG A 424 -13.66 -13.89 -15.28
CA ARG A 424 -15.08 -14.14 -15.49
C ARG A 424 -15.71 -13.05 -16.34
N GLY A 425 -16.52 -13.47 -17.31
CA GLY A 425 -17.32 -12.58 -18.12
C GLY A 425 -18.80 -12.55 -17.67
N PRO A 426 -19.56 -11.52 -18.10
CA PRO A 426 -20.98 -11.42 -17.86
C PRO A 426 -21.75 -12.69 -18.29
N GLY A 427 -22.71 -13.09 -17.46
CA GLY A 427 -23.51 -14.30 -17.68
C GLY A 427 -22.89 -15.59 -17.16
N THR A 428 -21.63 -15.57 -16.68
CA THR A 428 -21.02 -16.70 -15.97
C THR A 428 -21.78 -16.98 -14.70
N LYS A 429 -22.08 -18.26 -14.44
CA LYS A 429 -22.79 -18.69 -13.25
C LYS A 429 -21.81 -18.91 -12.09
N THR A 430 -22.25 -18.56 -10.90
CA THR A 430 -21.62 -18.85 -9.61
C THR A 430 -22.71 -19.25 -8.63
N ALA A 431 -22.40 -19.73 -7.44
CA ALA A 431 -23.43 -19.95 -6.43
C ALA A 431 -23.82 -18.62 -5.79
N ALA A 432 -25.12 -18.43 -5.53
CA ALA A 432 -25.63 -17.31 -4.78
C ALA A 432 -25.18 -17.39 -3.31
N ASP A 433 -24.81 -16.25 -2.73
CA ASP A 433 -24.42 -16.19 -1.31
C ASP A 433 -24.87 -14.85 -0.68
N ALA A 434 -25.74 -14.94 0.31
CA ALA A 434 -26.22 -13.76 1.04
C ALA A 434 -25.13 -13.06 1.86
N ARG A 435 -24.01 -13.75 2.18
CA ARG A 435 -22.86 -13.18 2.91
C ARG A 435 -22.12 -12.13 2.08
N ARG A 436 -22.32 -12.09 0.77
CA ARG A 436 -21.74 -11.08 -0.14
C ARG A 436 -22.49 -9.74 -0.13
N MET A 437 -23.46 -9.55 0.78
CA MET A 437 -24.21 -8.30 0.88
C MET A 437 -23.27 -7.12 1.16
N PRO A 438 -23.18 -6.12 0.24
CA PRO A 438 -22.42 -4.92 0.50
C PRO A 438 -23.05 -4.05 1.59
N LEU A 439 -22.23 -3.51 2.46
CA LEU A 439 -22.63 -2.74 3.64
C LEU A 439 -22.62 -1.24 3.35
N THR A 440 -23.62 -0.54 3.87
CA THR A 440 -23.57 0.92 3.99
C THR A 440 -22.48 1.34 4.97
N LYS A 441 -22.09 2.62 4.96
CA LYS A 441 -21.10 3.17 5.89
C LYS A 441 -21.44 2.89 7.36
N ILE A 442 -22.69 3.08 7.73
CA ILE A 442 -23.16 2.83 9.12
C ILE A 442 -23.03 1.34 9.46
N GLU A 443 -23.45 0.45 8.55
CA GLU A 443 -23.35 -0.99 8.75
C GLU A 443 -21.88 -1.45 8.85
N ALA A 444 -20.98 -0.90 8.01
CA ALA A 444 -19.55 -1.17 8.06
C ALA A 444 -18.92 -0.71 9.39
N LEU A 445 -19.23 0.52 9.84
CA LEU A 445 -18.79 1.03 11.14
C LEU A 445 -19.31 0.19 12.30
N GLN A 446 -20.55 -0.30 12.22
CA GLN A 446 -21.11 -1.22 13.22
C GLN A 446 -20.40 -2.58 13.21
N LYS A 447 -19.98 -3.09 12.03
CA LYS A 447 -19.15 -4.30 11.93
C LYS A 447 -17.82 -4.11 12.65
N PHE A 448 -17.12 -3.00 12.40
CA PHE A 448 -15.88 -2.69 13.10
C PHE A 448 -16.05 -2.53 14.61
N TYR A 449 -17.12 -1.84 15.03
CA TYR A 449 -17.43 -1.69 16.46
C TYR A 449 -17.67 -3.04 17.17
N ASN A 450 -18.27 -3.99 16.47
CA ASN A 450 -18.59 -5.32 17.00
C ASN A 450 -17.51 -6.36 16.75
N ALA A 451 -16.44 -6.02 16.05
CA ALA A 451 -15.32 -6.93 15.81
C ALA A 451 -14.70 -7.38 17.13
N GLY A 452 -14.14 -8.59 17.13
CA GLY A 452 -13.45 -9.14 18.28
C GLY A 452 -12.13 -8.43 18.59
N GLY A 453 -11.45 -8.86 19.64
CA GLY A 453 -10.22 -8.23 20.11
C GLY A 453 -10.45 -7.09 21.10
N ILE A 454 -9.48 -6.23 21.29
CA ILE A 454 -9.50 -5.13 22.26
C ILE A 454 -8.97 -3.83 21.65
N PRO A 455 -9.41 -2.64 22.16
CA PRO A 455 -10.58 -2.46 23.04
C PRO A 455 -11.89 -2.71 22.29
N GLN A 456 -12.97 -2.93 22.99
CA GLN A 456 -14.30 -2.96 22.37
C GLN A 456 -14.53 -1.67 21.58
N GLY A 457 -15.02 -1.81 20.35
CA GLY A 457 -15.31 -0.70 19.44
C GLY A 457 -14.09 -0.13 18.72
N HIS A 458 -12.87 -0.54 19.08
CA HIS A 458 -11.62 -0.17 18.39
C HIS A 458 -11.42 1.34 18.19
N GLY A 459 -11.91 2.12 19.17
CA GLY A 459 -11.92 3.58 19.17
C GLY A 459 -13.23 4.21 18.74
N LEU A 460 -14.06 3.51 17.97
CA LEU A 460 -15.39 3.96 17.54
C LEU A 460 -16.36 4.05 18.70
N ASP A 461 -17.35 4.93 18.58
CA ASP A 461 -18.44 5.06 19.51
C ASP A 461 -19.81 5.03 18.80
N LEU A 462 -20.83 4.47 19.48
CA LEU A 462 -22.14 4.22 18.87
C LEU A 462 -22.90 5.51 18.51
N ASP A 463 -22.73 6.58 19.27
CA ASP A 463 -23.42 7.85 19.01
C ASP A 463 -22.88 8.52 17.74
N THR A 464 -21.55 8.44 17.52
CA THR A 464 -20.88 8.92 16.31
C THR A 464 -21.24 8.06 15.11
N ILE A 465 -21.25 6.72 15.27
CA ILE A 465 -21.68 5.77 14.23
C ILE A 465 -23.13 6.03 13.78
N ALA A 466 -24.05 6.26 14.73
CA ALA A 466 -25.46 6.54 14.41
C ALA A 466 -25.66 7.79 13.55
N GLN A 467 -24.68 8.71 13.56
CA GLN A 467 -24.63 9.91 12.72
C GLN A 467 -23.90 9.67 11.38
N GLY A 468 -23.40 8.45 11.14
CA GLY A 468 -22.66 8.07 9.93
C GLY A 468 -21.18 8.49 9.92
N TRP A 469 -20.58 8.70 11.11
CA TRP A 469 -19.20 9.12 11.24
C TRP A 469 -18.34 8.08 11.95
N GLY A 470 -17.10 7.94 11.47
CA GLY A 470 -16.07 7.05 12.02
C GLY A 470 -14.91 7.76 12.69
N TYR A 471 -15.00 9.06 13.01
CA TYR A 471 -13.93 9.78 13.69
C TYR A 471 -14.05 9.69 15.22
N TYR A 472 -12.89 9.66 15.91
CA TYR A 472 -12.81 9.57 17.37
C TYR A 472 -11.45 10.04 17.90
N ALA A 473 -11.36 10.22 19.22
CA ALA A 473 -10.09 10.45 19.91
C ALA A 473 -9.97 9.55 21.12
N THR A 474 -8.78 8.99 21.35
CA THR A 474 -8.52 8.05 22.45
C THR A 474 -7.07 8.16 22.95
N TYR A 475 -6.76 7.45 24.04
CA TYR A 475 -5.43 7.29 24.60
C TYR A 475 -5.00 5.82 24.44
N PRO A 476 -4.25 5.48 23.38
CA PRO A 476 -3.94 4.09 23.05
C PRO A 476 -3.02 3.42 24.09
N ILE A 477 -2.34 4.22 24.93
CA ILE A 477 -1.50 3.74 26.03
C ILE A 477 -2.06 4.29 27.33
N GLU A 478 -2.61 3.42 28.15
CA GLU A 478 -3.27 3.82 29.39
C GLU A 478 -2.37 4.64 30.30
N GLY A 479 -2.90 5.75 30.80
CA GLY A 479 -2.22 6.65 31.73
C GLY A 479 -1.01 7.40 31.14
N LYS A 480 -0.86 7.44 29.81
CA LYS A 480 0.19 8.21 29.14
C LYS A 480 -0.38 9.42 28.39
N PRO A 481 0.36 10.54 28.34
CA PRO A 481 -0.08 11.76 27.67
C PRO A 481 0.15 11.69 26.15
N ILE A 482 -0.30 10.62 25.52
CA ILE A 482 -0.23 10.40 24.07
C ILE A 482 -1.66 10.21 23.57
N LYS A 483 -2.13 11.15 22.77
CA LYS A 483 -3.47 11.17 22.22
C LYS A 483 -3.46 10.72 20.78
N LEU A 484 -4.27 9.72 20.45
CA LEU A 484 -4.60 9.30 19.09
C LEU A 484 -5.89 10.00 18.66
N ILE A 485 -5.87 10.69 17.54
CA ILE A 485 -7.05 11.27 16.90
C ILE A 485 -7.21 10.61 15.54
N THR A 486 -8.30 9.88 15.36
CA THR A 486 -8.65 9.22 14.08
C THR A 486 -9.68 10.06 13.36
N LEU A 487 -9.43 10.29 12.07
CA LEU A 487 -10.30 11.07 11.19
C LEU A 487 -11.02 10.15 10.21
N ASP A 488 -12.26 10.47 9.94
CA ASP A 488 -13.06 9.90 8.87
C ASP A 488 -12.93 10.81 7.64
N THR A 489 -12.09 10.40 6.70
CA THR A 489 -11.80 11.15 5.47
C THR A 489 -12.61 10.66 4.28
N ASN A 490 -13.67 9.89 4.53
CA ASN A 490 -14.48 9.25 3.51
C ASN A 490 -15.88 9.85 3.48
N SER A 491 -16.15 10.70 2.50
CA SER A 491 -17.45 11.35 2.33
C SER A 491 -18.60 10.40 2.00
N GLY A 492 -18.29 9.16 1.59
CA GLY A 492 -19.28 8.19 1.12
C GLY A 492 -19.87 8.51 -0.25
N LYS A 493 -19.25 9.42 -0.99
CA LYS A 493 -19.70 9.80 -2.34
C LYS A 493 -18.83 9.23 -3.44
N PHE A 494 -17.53 9.34 -3.30
CA PHE A 494 -16.53 8.85 -4.24
C PHE A 494 -15.25 8.45 -3.48
N SER A 495 -14.28 7.88 -4.18
CA SER A 495 -12.97 7.50 -3.64
C SER A 495 -12.09 8.68 -3.21
N GLU A 496 -12.54 9.90 -3.41
CA GLU A 496 -11.77 11.10 -3.08
C GLU A 496 -11.83 11.42 -1.59
N ALA A 497 -10.74 11.94 -1.07
CA ALA A 497 -10.64 12.41 0.29
C ALA A 497 -11.55 13.63 0.51
N ASP A 498 -12.39 13.56 1.54
CA ASP A 498 -13.21 14.69 1.97
C ASP A 498 -13.33 14.68 3.51
N MET A 499 -13.43 15.86 4.07
CA MET A 499 -13.64 16.01 5.51
C MET A 499 -14.76 16.98 5.78
N ALA A 500 -15.76 16.54 6.53
CA ALA A 500 -16.90 17.38 6.87
C ALA A 500 -16.50 18.56 7.79
N PRO A 501 -17.07 19.77 7.61
CA PRO A 501 -16.79 20.92 8.45
C PRO A 501 -17.07 20.68 9.95
N VAL A 502 -18.06 19.85 10.28
CA VAL A 502 -18.36 19.47 11.67
C VAL A 502 -17.20 18.69 12.29
N GLN A 503 -16.61 17.78 11.54
CA GLN A 503 -15.41 17.04 11.98
C GLN A 503 -14.20 17.96 12.13
N ASN A 504 -14.03 18.94 11.23
CA ASN A 504 -12.94 19.91 11.32
C ASN A 504 -13.04 20.77 12.58
N ALA A 505 -14.25 21.20 12.94
CA ALA A 505 -14.50 21.93 14.18
C ALA A 505 -14.25 21.04 15.42
N TRP A 506 -14.66 19.77 15.37
CA TRP A 506 -14.39 18.79 16.41
C TRP A 506 -12.87 18.51 16.54
N LEU A 507 -12.16 18.34 15.43
CA LEU A 507 -10.70 18.16 15.42
C LEU A 507 -10.01 19.33 16.11
N LYS A 508 -10.37 20.57 15.76
CA LYS A 508 -9.83 21.75 16.42
C LYS A 508 -10.00 21.69 17.93
N ASN A 509 -11.21 21.34 18.40
CA ASN A 509 -11.47 21.17 19.84
C ASN A 509 -10.60 20.08 20.49
N GLN A 510 -10.39 18.95 19.79
CA GLN A 510 -9.52 17.87 20.31
C GLN A 510 -8.07 18.28 20.39
N LEU A 511 -7.61 19.10 19.44
CA LEU A 511 -6.25 19.66 19.42
C LEU A 511 -6.07 20.73 20.51
N ASP A 512 -7.09 21.60 20.75
CA ASP A 512 -7.09 22.54 21.87
C ASP A 512 -6.97 21.82 23.21
N ILE A 513 -7.76 20.79 23.43
CA ILE A 513 -7.70 19.95 24.65
C ILE A 513 -6.33 19.33 24.83
N ALA A 514 -5.74 18.76 23.77
CA ALA A 514 -4.43 18.13 23.84
C ALA A 514 -3.31 19.15 24.14
N LYS A 515 -3.42 20.35 23.55
CA LYS A 515 -2.50 21.47 23.83
C LYS A 515 -2.57 21.91 25.29
N ASP A 516 -3.79 22.15 25.82
CA ASP A 516 -3.99 22.59 27.21
C ASP A 516 -3.51 21.54 28.22
N ARG A 517 -3.53 20.26 27.86
CA ARG A 517 -3.04 19.14 28.67
C ARG A 517 -1.58 18.79 28.41
N HIS A 518 -0.91 19.50 27.51
CA HIS A 518 0.49 19.23 27.11
C HIS A 518 0.73 17.80 26.65
N GLU A 519 -0.22 17.27 25.85
CA GLU A 519 -0.21 15.91 25.34
C GLU A 519 0.47 15.84 23.97
N LEU A 520 1.16 14.74 23.69
CA LEU A 520 1.66 14.41 22.35
C LEU A 520 0.51 13.89 21.50
N VAL A 521 0.42 14.33 20.24
CA VAL A 521 -0.68 13.96 19.35
C VAL A 521 -0.18 13.18 18.13
N ILE A 522 -0.85 12.05 17.86
CA ILE A 522 -0.75 11.25 16.66
C ILE A 522 -2.10 11.36 15.93
N LEU A 523 -2.08 11.72 14.65
CA LEU A 523 -3.27 11.67 13.80
C LEU A 523 -3.26 10.39 12.97
N GLN A 524 -4.46 9.85 12.69
CA GLN A 524 -4.70 8.72 11.81
C GLN A 524 -5.87 9.04 10.87
N SER A 525 -5.76 8.66 9.61
CA SER A 525 -6.87 8.61 8.65
C SER A 525 -6.58 7.58 7.56
N HIS A 526 -7.56 7.29 6.71
CA HIS A 526 -7.30 6.47 5.53
C HIS A 526 -6.61 7.27 4.43
N HIS A 527 -7.20 8.38 4.00
CA HIS A 527 -6.63 9.23 2.94
C HIS A 527 -5.58 10.20 3.49
N GLY A 528 -4.53 10.43 2.69
CA GLY A 528 -3.63 11.56 2.88
C GLY A 528 -4.31 12.90 2.56
N THR A 529 -3.80 13.98 3.12
CA THR A 529 -4.46 15.28 3.08
C THR A 529 -4.31 16.02 1.73
N SER A 530 -3.41 15.59 0.86
CA SER A 530 -3.25 16.17 -0.49
C SER A 530 -4.52 16.06 -1.35
N GLY A 531 -5.36 15.04 -1.08
CA GLY A 531 -6.61 14.82 -1.79
C GLY A 531 -7.80 15.66 -1.30
N PHE A 532 -7.67 16.45 -0.21
CA PHE A 532 -8.77 17.22 0.33
C PHE A 532 -9.16 18.38 -0.60
N ASN A 533 -10.30 18.26 -1.27
CA ASN A 533 -10.82 19.24 -2.23
C ASN A 533 -12.25 19.72 -1.92
N GLY A 534 -12.81 19.32 -0.77
CA GLY A 534 -14.14 19.73 -0.29
C GLY A 534 -14.16 21.09 0.40
N GLU A 535 -15.13 21.29 1.29
CA GLU A 535 -15.23 22.52 2.10
C GLU A 535 -14.02 22.70 3.02
N VAL A 536 -13.43 21.60 3.52
CA VAL A 536 -12.13 21.59 4.19
C VAL A 536 -11.06 21.32 3.14
N THR A 537 -10.34 22.35 2.75
CA THR A 537 -9.25 22.20 1.78
C THR A 537 -7.98 21.64 2.42
N ALA A 538 -7.12 20.99 1.63
CA ALA A 538 -5.81 20.51 2.08
C ALA A 538 -5.01 21.63 2.77
N GLN A 539 -4.96 22.82 2.18
CA GLN A 539 -4.24 23.97 2.74
C GLN A 539 -4.83 24.40 4.10
N GLY A 540 -6.17 24.48 4.21
CA GLY A 540 -6.86 24.85 5.45
C GLY A 540 -6.59 23.85 6.57
N PHE A 541 -6.64 22.56 6.26
CA PHE A 541 -6.32 21.49 7.18
C PHE A 541 -4.84 21.57 7.65
N HIS A 542 -3.90 21.71 6.72
CA HIS A 542 -2.47 21.80 7.07
C HIS A 542 -2.18 23.03 7.95
N GLN A 543 -2.80 24.17 7.65
CA GLN A 543 -2.65 25.37 8.48
C GLN A 543 -3.22 25.18 9.88
N LEU A 544 -4.34 24.51 10.01
CA LEU A 544 -4.93 24.18 11.31
C LEU A 544 -4.00 23.26 12.10
N VAL A 545 -3.68 22.09 11.56
CA VAL A 545 -2.92 21.06 12.28
C VAL A 545 -1.50 21.52 12.61
N ALA A 546 -0.79 22.13 11.67
CA ALA A 546 0.57 22.63 11.88
C ALA A 546 0.65 23.84 12.83
N SER A 547 -0.48 24.43 13.24
CA SER A 547 -0.50 25.43 14.32
C SER A 547 -0.42 24.83 15.73
N TYR A 548 -0.45 23.51 15.85
CA TYR A 548 -0.32 22.78 17.10
C TYR A 548 1.01 22.03 17.14
N GLU A 549 1.97 22.57 17.87
CA GLU A 549 3.35 22.08 17.94
C GLU A 549 3.51 20.71 18.59
N ASN A 550 2.46 20.23 19.25
CA ASN A 550 2.39 18.92 19.89
C ASN A 550 1.89 17.81 18.95
N VAL A 551 1.50 18.13 17.70
CA VAL A 551 1.21 17.14 16.65
C VAL A 551 2.50 16.75 15.97
N ILE A 552 2.87 15.47 16.00
CA ILE A 552 4.15 14.99 15.47
C ILE A 552 4.00 14.25 14.14
N VAL A 553 2.90 13.50 13.96
CA VAL A 553 2.71 12.65 12.79
C VAL A 553 1.25 12.47 12.45
N HIS A 554 0.95 12.41 11.15
CA HIS A 554 -0.32 11.97 10.56
C HIS A 554 -0.06 10.70 9.74
N ILE A 555 -0.71 9.61 10.11
CA ILE A 555 -0.50 8.26 9.59
C ILE A 555 -1.65 7.91 8.65
N THR A 556 -1.35 7.51 7.41
CA THR A 556 -2.33 7.29 6.35
C THR A 556 -2.09 6.01 5.54
N GLY A 557 -3.05 5.66 4.68
CA GLY A 557 -3.05 4.57 3.70
C GLY A 557 -3.47 5.05 2.31
N HIS A 558 -4.35 4.31 1.63
CA HIS A 558 -5.03 4.61 0.37
C HIS A 558 -4.13 4.58 -0.89
N GLY A 559 -2.98 5.21 -0.87
CA GLY A 559 -2.13 5.37 -2.07
C GLY A 559 -1.27 4.15 -2.42
N HIS A 560 -1.36 3.05 -1.67
CA HIS A 560 -0.63 1.79 -1.86
C HIS A 560 0.89 1.96 -2.03
N SER A 561 1.44 3.04 -1.49
CA SER A 561 2.86 3.38 -1.61
C SER A 561 3.42 3.95 -0.31
N ASN A 562 4.73 3.75 -0.09
CA ASN A 562 5.40 4.37 1.04
C ASN A 562 5.75 5.82 0.68
N SER A 563 5.29 6.77 1.48
CA SER A 563 5.68 8.17 1.34
C SER A 563 5.83 8.86 2.70
N SER A 564 6.55 9.97 2.71
CA SER A 564 6.62 10.88 3.85
C SER A 564 6.74 12.31 3.36
N THR A 565 5.93 13.18 3.88
CA THR A 565 5.86 14.59 3.48
C THR A 565 5.80 15.47 4.72
N ILE A 566 6.45 16.61 4.67
CA ILE A 566 6.36 17.63 5.71
C ILE A 566 5.16 18.51 5.41
N ARG A 567 4.30 18.71 6.42
CA ARG A 567 3.20 19.67 6.37
C ARG A 567 3.51 20.80 7.32
N THR A 568 3.65 22.00 6.80
CA THR A 568 4.12 23.16 7.58
C THR A 568 3.13 24.31 7.56
N SER A 569 3.12 25.10 8.65
CA SER A 569 2.48 26.40 8.72
C SER A 569 3.46 27.35 9.41
N LYS A 570 3.90 28.40 8.73
CA LYS A 570 4.88 29.39 9.24
C LYS A 570 6.08 28.77 9.93
N ASP A 571 5.99 28.56 11.25
CA ASP A 571 7.12 28.19 12.10
C ASP A 571 7.10 26.74 12.56
N HIS A 572 6.00 25.99 12.32
CA HIS A 572 5.81 24.62 12.80
C HIS A 572 5.38 23.69 11.70
N GLY A 573 5.53 22.38 11.96
CA GLY A 573 5.14 21.35 11.03
C GLY A 573 5.05 19.98 11.68
N TYR A 574 4.46 19.06 10.95
CA TYR A 574 4.35 17.64 11.31
C TYR A 574 4.66 16.76 10.09
N TRP A 575 4.94 15.51 10.36
CA TRP A 575 5.15 14.51 9.31
C TRP A 575 3.81 13.90 8.89
N GLU A 576 3.51 13.87 7.61
CA GLU A 576 2.45 13.03 7.04
C GLU A 576 3.11 11.83 6.38
N VAL A 577 2.72 10.61 6.79
CA VAL A 577 3.33 9.37 6.31
C VAL A 577 2.25 8.43 5.78
N MET A 578 2.50 7.87 4.61
CA MET A 578 1.65 6.88 3.97
C MET A 578 2.35 5.54 3.96
N LEU A 579 1.59 4.48 4.15
CA LEU A 579 2.05 3.10 4.07
C LEU A 579 1.63 2.47 2.73
N ALA A 580 2.49 1.60 2.20
CA ALA A 580 2.11 0.66 1.14
C ALA A 580 1.01 -0.29 1.61
N SER A 581 0.24 -0.85 0.67
CA SER A 581 -0.83 -1.78 0.98
C SER A 581 -0.31 -3.20 1.30
N VAL A 582 -1.17 -3.99 1.93
CA VAL A 582 -0.96 -5.44 2.06
C VAL A 582 -1.16 -6.14 0.72
N VAL A 583 -2.24 -5.81 0.00
CA VAL A 583 -2.66 -6.55 -1.19
C VAL A 583 -1.77 -6.31 -2.41
N ASP A 584 -1.25 -5.11 -2.60
CA ASP A 584 -0.39 -4.79 -3.74
C ASP A 584 1.09 -4.76 -3.36
N PHE A 585 1.99 -5.07 -4.31
CA PHE A 585 3.42 -5.00 -4.06
C PHE A 585 3.85 -3.56 -3.70
N PRO A 586 4.66 -3.38 -2.63
CA PRO A 586 5.56 -4.35 -2.01
C PRO A 586 4.94 -5.25 -0.92
N SER A 587 3.64 -5.21 -0.66
CA SER A 587 2.96 -6.03 0.35
C SER A 587 3.59 -5.83 1.73
N GLN A 588 3.52 -4.62 2.26
CA GLN A 588 4.20 -4.23 3.49
C GLN A 588 3.25 -3.71 4.55
N SER A 589 3.58 -3.99 5.79
CA SER A 589 3.09 -3.30 6.98
C SER A 589 4.26 -2.62 7.69
N ARG A 590 4.03 -1.88 8.77
CA ARG A 590 5.06 -1.00 9.34
C ARG A 590 5.05 -1.04 10.86
N ILE A 591 6.24 -1.00 11.45
CA ILE A 591 6.47 -0.82 12.87
C ILE A 591 6.86 0.63 13.12
N PHE A 592 6.25 1.24 14.12
CA PHE A 592 6.61 2.55 14.64
C PHE A 592 7.25 2.41 16.01
N GLU A 593 8.33 3.14 16.24
CA GLU A 593 8.83 3.42 17.56
C GLU A 593 9.03 4.93 17.70
N ILE A 594 8.28 5.57 18.61
CA ILE A 594 8.40 6.99 18.93
C ILE A 594 9.33 7.12 20.12
N VAL A 595 10.45 7.82 19.93
CA VAL A 595 11.52 7.94 20.92
C VAL A 595 11.73 9.39 21.32
N TYR A 596 11.75 9.65 22.62
CA TYR A 596 12.16 10.94 23.17
C TYR A 596 13.65 10.94 23.49
N GLU A 597 14.43 11.73 22.78
CA GLU A 597 15.89 11.81 22.88
C GLU A 597 16.40 12.87 23.85
N GLY A 598 15.49 13.62 24.49
CA GLY A 598 15.78 14.75 25.38
C GLY A 598 15.66 16.11 24.67
N ASP A 599 15.62 17.18 25.44
CA ASP A 599 15.56 18.56 24.95
C ASP A 599 14.44 18.84 23.95
N GLY A 600 13.33 18.11 24.07
CA GLY A 600 12.16 18.22 23.18
C GLY A 600 12.30 17.49 21.84
N ILE A 601 13.38 16.78 21.60
CA ILE A 601 13.59 16.02 20.35
C ILE A 601 12.81 14.72 20.41
N ILE A 602 12.00 14.50 19.37
CA ILE A 602 11.26 13.26 19.12
C ILE A 602 11.77 12.66 17.82
N ASP A 603 12.20 11.41 17.87
CA ASP A 603 12.58 10.59 16.74
C ASP A 603 11.49 9.52 16.51
N ILE A 604 10.95 9.47 15.29
CA ILE A 604 9.92 8.50 14.87
C ILE A 604 10.61 7.50 13.95
N TYR A 605 10.89 6.31 14.46
CA TYR A 605 11.46 5.22 13.68
C TYR A 605 10.35 4.47 12.97
N LEU A 606 10.45 4.38 11.66
CA LEU A 606 9.56 3.65 10.77
C LEU A 606 10.32 2.47 10.16
N THR A 607 9.87 1.26 10.45
CA THR A 607 10.50 0.04 9.94
C THR A 607 9.45 -0.80 9.25
N ASN A 608 9.55 -1.00 7.93
CA ASN A 608 8.62 -1.84 7.23
C ASN A 608 8.93 -3.32 7.46
N ILE A 609 7.87 -4.13 7.42
CA ILE A 609 7.93 -5.60 7.47
C ILE A 609 7.12 -6.17 6.32
N GLU A 610 7.56 -7.31 5.81
CA GLU A 610 6.92 -8.08 4.76
C GLU A 610 6.35 -9.39 5.35
N PRO A 611 5.38 -10.05 4.69
CA PRO A 611 4.81 -11.28 5.20
C PRO A 611 5.89 -12.36 5.27
N ASN A 612 6.04 -12.98 6.45
CA ASN A 612 7.12 -13.93 6.72
C ASN A 612 6.71 -15.37 6.35
N ALA A 613 6.40 -15.59 5.09
CA ALA A 613 5.85 -16.83 4.56
C ALA A 613 6.91 -17.79 4.02
N PRO A 614 6.74 -19.10 4.18
CA PRO A 614 7.58 -20.10 3.54
C PRO A 614 7.47 -20.05 2.01
N ARG A 615 8.57 -20.37 1.32
CA ARG A 615 8.55 -20.49 -0.14
C ARG A 615 7.59 -21.58 -0.60
N GLY A 616 6.82 -21.28 -1.66
CA GLY A 616 5.82 -22.19 -2.21
C GLY A 616 4.48 -22.21 -1.45
N SER A 617 4.33 -21.41 -0.40
CA SER A 617 3.03 -21.19 0.25
C SER A 617 2.09 -20.34 -0.62
N PHE A 618 0.81 -20.29 -0.28
CA PHE A 618 -0.15 -19.38 -0.92
C PHE A 618 0.27 -17.92 -0.79
N VAL A 619 0.83 -17.52 0.35
CA VAL A 619 1.33 -16.15 0.57
C VAL A 619 2.55 -15.86 -0.30
N ASP A 620 3.51 -16.78 -0.42
CA ASP A 620 4.64 -16.62 -1.35
C ASP A 620 4.14 -16.46 -2.80
N THR A 621 3.17 -17.28 -3.21
CA THR A 621 2.54 -17.19 -4.53
C THR A 621 1.85 -15.83 -4.73
N ALA A 622 1.12 -15.35 -3.72
CA ALA A 622 0.46 -14.05 -3.77
C ALA A 622 1.47 -12.90 -3.91
N VAL A 623 2.56 -12.91 -3.16
CA VAL A 623 3.63 -11.90 -3.26
C VAL A 623 4.32 -11.96 -4.64
N GLN A 624 4.53 -13.17 -5.20
CA GLN A 624 5.03 -13.34 -6.58
C GLN A 624 4.10 -12.68 -7.60
N TYR A 625 2.78 -12.91 -7.48
CA TYR A 625 1.78 -12.33 -8.39
C TYR A 625 1.66 -10.81 -8.22
N ALA A 626 1.67 -10.31 -6.99
CA ALA A 626 1.66 -8.88 -6.71
C ALA A 626 2.88 -8.17 -7.32
N ALA A 627 4.07 -8.78 -7.20
CA ALA A 627 5.30 -8.26 -7.80
C ALA A 627 5.25 -8.30 -9.34
N ALA A 628 4.79 -9.41 -9.91
CA ALA A 628 4.62 -9.56 -11.36
C ALA A 628 3.67 -8.50 -11.92
N ARG A 629 2.54 -8.23 -11.23
CA ARG A 629 1.55 -7.25 -11.64
C ARG A 629 2.14 -5.85 -11.79
N ARG A 630 3.17 -5.51 -11.05
CA ARG A 630 3.83 -4.21 -11.13
C ARG A 630 4.37 -3.88 -12.53
N PHE A 631 4.76 -4.89 -13.30
CA PHE A 631 5.19 -4.70 -14.69
C PHE A 631 4.03 -4.40 -15.65
N PHE A 632 2.78 -4.71 -15.26
CA PHE A 632 1.59 -4.41 -16.07
C PHE A 632 0.95 -3.07 -15.72
N GLY A 633 1.20 -2.52 -14.52
CA GLY A 633 0.47 -1.41 -13.93
C GLY A 633 1.08 -0.01 -14.09
N GLY A 634 2.10 0.18 -14.91
CA GLY A 634 2.76 1.49 -15.05
C GLY A 634 1.86 2.55 -15.69
N PHE A 635 1.24 3.42 -14.86
CA PHE A 635 0.35 4.50 -15.35
C PHE A 635 1.01 5.40 -16.38
N LYS A 636 2.26 5.81 -16.17
CA LYS A 636 3.01 6.60 -17.16
C LYS A 636 3.21 5.84 -18.48
N GLY A 637 3.38 4.51 -18.43
CA GLY A 637 3.52 3.66 -19.61
C GLY A 637 2.24 3.47 -20.40
N ILE A 638 1.06 3.61 -19.80
CA ILE A 638 -0.23 3.39 -20.48
C ILE A 638 -0.50 4.44 -21.54
N THR A 639 -0.11 5.68 -21.30
CA THR A 639 -0.32 6.80 -22.24
C THR A 639 0.76 6.92 -23.31
N GLU A 640 1.90 6.23 -23.15
CA GLU A 640 2.96 6.19 -24.15
C GLU A 640 2.56 5.24 -25.31
N THR A 641 2.55 5.77 -26.52
CA THR A 641 2.16 5.05 -27.72
C THR A 641 3.31 4.33 -28.42
N ASP A 642 4.55 4.77 -28.17
CA ASP A 642 5.76 4.10 -28.71
C ASP A 642 6.08 2.87 -27.83
N PRO A 643 6.00 1.63 -28.37
CA PRO A 643 6.22 0.42 -27.56
C PRO A 643 7.61 0.35 -26.93
N ALA A 644 8.65 0.91 -27.57
CA ALA A 644 10.01 0.87 -27.04
C ALA A 644 10.15 1.79 -25.82
N LYS A 645 9.60 2.99 -25.87
CA LYS A 645 9.57 3.91 -24.73
C LYS A 645 8.66 3.40 -23.62
N ARG A 646 7.49 2.85 -23.99
CA ARG A 646 6.59 2.22 -23.04
C ARG A 646 7.26 1.09 -22.26
N ALA A 647 8.05 0.26 -22.94
CA ALA A 647 8.81 -0.81 -22.29
C ALA A 647 9.80 -0.29 -21.25
N ILE A 648 10.50 0.81 -21.54
CA ILE A 648 11.44 1.45 -20.61
C ILE A 648 10.68 1.96 -19.38
N ILE A 649 9.58 2.70 -19.58
CA ILE A 649 8.76 3.27 -18.48
C ILE A 649 8.20 2.16 -17.59
N ILE A 650 7.72 1.06 -18.17
CA ILE A 650 7.21 -0.09 -17.41
C ILE A 650 8.30 -0.65 -16.51
N LEU A 651 9.51 -0.84 -17.05
CA LEU A 651 10.64 -1.40 -16.31
C LEU A 651 11.06 -0.47 -15.15
N GLU A 652 11.26 0.82 -15.46
CA GLU A 652 11.63 1.82 -14.46
C GLU A 652 10.61 1.91 -13.33
N ASN A 653 9.31 1.96 -13.64
CA ASN A 653 8.25 2.00 -12.63
C ASN A 653 8.19 0.72 -11.78
N ALA A 654 8.40 -0.45 -12.40
CA ALA A 654 8.36 -1.71 -11.66
C ALA A 654 9.56 -1.88 -10.73
N GLU A 655 10.74 -1.40 -11.14
CA GLU A 655 11.97 -1.47 -10.37
C GLU A 655 12.14 -0.31 -9.39
N ALA A 656 11.33 0.75 -9.50
CA ALA A 656 11.40 1.90 -8.61
C ALA A 656 11.25 1.47 -7.14
N GLU A 657 12.18 1.89 -6.34
CA GLU A 657 12.21 1.60 -4.92
C GLU A 657 11.86 2.85 -4.12
N SER A 658 10.98 2.68 -3.13
CA SER A 658 10.65 3.78 -2.23
C SER A 658 11.83 4.09 -1.29
N GLU A 659 12.25 5.35 -1.25
CA GLU A 659 13.17 5.88 -0.24
C GLU A 659 12.49 6.08 1.11
N HIS A 660 11.16 5.90 1.18
CA HIS A 660 10.34 6.10 2.36
C HIS A 660 10.00 4.80 3.11
N MET A 661 10.69 3.70 2.81
CA MET A 661 10.44 2.40 3.41
C MET A 661 10.85 2.36 4.89
N ASN A 662 12.13 2.70 5.16
CA ASN A 662 12.69 2.73 6.50
C ASN A 662 13.16 4.15 6.78
N LEU A 663 12.58 4.80 7.79
CA LEU A 663 12.83 6.21 8.08
C LEU A 663 13.11 6.45 9.55
N VAL A 664 13.89 7.47 9.84
CA VAL A 664 13.85 8.18 11.11
C VAL A 664 13.40 9.60 10.83
N LEU A 665 12.19 9.92 11.25
CA LEU A 665 11.62 11.25 11.09
C LEU A 665 11.83 12.03 12.39
N ARG A 666 12.55 13.12 12.31
CA ARG A 666 12.94 13.90 13.48
C ARG A 666 12.09 15.17 13.59
N THR A 667 11.60 15.44 14.78
CA THR A 667 10.83 16.65 15.08
C THR A 667 11.14 17.17 16.47
N ARG A 668 10.61 18.34 16.81
CA ARG A 668 10.75 18.94 18.14
C ARG A 668 9.38 19.33 18.66
N VAL A 669 9.14 19.02 19.93
CA VAL A 669 7.93 19.41 20.65
C VAL A 669 8.22 20.55 21.64
N PRO A 670 7.23 21.37 22.02
CA PRO A 670 7.39 22.48 22.93
C PRO A 670 7.75 22.02 24.35
N LYS A 671 8.26 22.97 25.11
CA LYS A 671 8.82 22.73 26.46
C LYS A 671 7.81 22.12 27.43
N ASP A 672 6.62 22.63 27.46
CA ASP A 672 5.52 22.14 28.30
C ASP A 672 5.12 20.70 27.98
N VAL A 673 5.19 20.30 26.70
CA VAL A 673 4.93 18.92 26.27
C VAL A 673 6.05 17.99 26.75
N TYR A 674 7.33 18.29 26.49
CA TYR A 674 8.39 17.37 26.91
C TYR A 674 8.58 17.34 28.45
N GLU A 675 8.38 18.44 29.15
CA GLU A 675 8.35 18.44 30.63
C GLU A 675 7.16 17.60 31.17
N ASN A 676 6.05 17.54 30.44
CA ASN A 676 4.96 16.64 30.79
C ASN A 676 5.35 15.18 30.55
N LEU A 677 5.97 14.85 29.39
CA LEU A 677 6.47 13.50 29.09
C LEU A 677 7.46 13.01 30.16
N GLU A 678 8.33 13.86 30.66
CA GLU A 678 9.35 13.51 31.68
C GLU A 678 8.77 13.12 33.05
N LYS A 679 7.53 13.47 33.35
CA LYS A 679 6.84 13.05 34.58
C LYS A 679 6.49 11.56 34.62
N TYR A 680 6.53 10.89 33.47
CA TYR A 680 6.10 9.50 33.31
C TYR A 680 7.28 8.54 33.22
N LYS A 681 7.05 7.31 33.63
CA LYS A 681 8.03 6.23 33.45
C LYS A 681 7.82 5.61 32.06
N TRP A 682 8.88 5.61 31.27
CA TRP A 682 8.90 5.03 29.93
C TRP A 682 9.82 3.82 29.82
N SER A 683 9.63 3.01 28.78
CA SER A 683 10.50 1.90 28.45
C SER A 683 11.80 2.38 27.78
N ASN A 684 12.80 1.49 27.75
CA ASN A 684 13.97 1.72 26.93
C ASN A 684 13.62 1.54 25.45
N VAL A 685 14.45 2.12 24.58
CA VAL A 685 14.36 1.94 23.13
C VAL A 685 14.51 0.47 22.78
N ILE A 686 13.72 0.00 21.81
CA ILE A 686 13.79 -1.38 21.30
C ILE A 686 15.08 -1.51 20.47
N GLU A 687 16.02 -2.32 20.93
CA GLU A 687 17.22 -2.60 20.17
C GLU A 687 16.93 -3.68 19.12
N SER A 688 17.12 -3.33 17.85
CA SER A 688 16.92 -4.26 16.73
C SER A 688 17.83 -5.49 16.80
N GLU A 689 19.05 -5.35 17.35
CA GLU A 689 19.98 -6.48 17.59
C GLU A 689 19.44 -7.45 18.64
N THR A 690 18.84 -6.94 19.70
CA THR A 690 18.24 -7.78 20.76
C THR A 690 17.06 -8.56 20.22
N LEU A 691 16.24 -7.98 19.34
CA LEU A 691 15.16 -8.66 18.66
C LEU A 691 15.67 -9.83 17.81
N LEU A 692 16.65 -9.56 16.95
CA LEU A 692 17.23 -10.57 16.05
C LEU A 692 17.93 -11.69 16.82
N ASN A 693 18.63 -11.39 17.90
CA ASN A 693 19.32 -12.39 18.70
C ASN A 693 18.35 -13.30 19.48
N LYS A 694 17.22 -12.76 19.95
CA LYS A 694 16.17 -13.59 20.60
C LYS A 694 15.53 -14.55 19.61
N LEU A 695 15.25 -14.09 18.41
CA LEU A 695 14.67 -14.92 17.35
C LEU A 695 15.60 -16.07 16.93
N LYS A 696 16.92 -15.86 16.95
CA LYS A 696 17.92 -16.90 16.69
C LYS A 696 18.04 -17.94 17.82
N PHE A 697 17.83 -17.55 19.07
CA PHE A 697 17.99 -18.43 20.22
C PHE A 697 16.93 -19.51 20.32
N GLU A 698 15.74 -19.27 19.78
CA GLU A 698 14.67 -20.27 19.71
C GLU A 698 14.89 -21.29 18.58
N GLU A 699 15.66 -20.95 17.54
CA GLU A 699 16.06 -21.88 16.48
C GLU A 699 16.99 -23.00 17.00
N SER A 700 17.66 -22.79 18.11
CA SER A 700 18.63 -23.75 18.67
C SER A 700 18.04 -24.70 19.70
N LYS A 701 16.75 -24.58 20.04
CA LYS A 701 16.02 -25.46 20.94
C LYS A 701 15.01 -26.34 20.20
#